data_201161fb58a2470ac297906b7c8c3cfd
#
_entry.id   201161fb58a2470ac297906b7c8c3cfd
#
_cell.length_a   1.000
_cell.length_b   1.000
_cell.length_c   1.000
_cell.angle_alpha   90.00
_cell.angle_beta   90.00
_cell.angle_gamma   90.00
#
_symmetry.space_group_name_H-M   'P 1'
#
loop_
_entity.id
_entity.type
_entity.pdbx_description
1 polymer ?
#
loop_
_entity_poly.entity_id
_entity_poly.type
_entity_poly.pdbx_seq_one_letter_code
_entity_poly.pdbx_strand_id
1 'polypeptide(L)'
;MKIIFGILLTFFIGQTTCAQDFTIRGFIYNKADGEPMPFEKIRLLNADSTNLSGAITDVNGFFSLSKLNKGEYIIKVESGSYKTQTQNFSIKEAKGIANISFQLEKSQSIQDLGEMLVSADSRRKRTQVLISEIRLDKKGLERIPAVGGENDIISAFSVTPGVITTGDQGGQLYVRGGTPIQNKILLDGMTIYNPFHSIGFFSIFETELVQSTSIFTGGFDGKYGGRISSIMDITYRDGNRKKFGGKLSLSPFMAKTVLEGPLKKIKEGETSYGSYILSAKQSLLKYTSKPLYKRINNGEGLPFQFTDLYGKLTLKSKGGSKFSAFGFHNRDNVDYQIAEIDWKQSGGGINFLLVPSSSPIFIKGHVNGSSFDTEFNEFITDADSVTRKSRIGGFDLGFDFIYFLKNSAEFDYGINISGFNTEYVTFNEAKQKIEAKNFTTEIGVYFSYKYVTPRWVVQPSLRAQVYASLSTVSPEPRLRLKYNATDKLRIKASGGRFSQNFTSASSDKDVVNLFNGILTAPTNVQETFVTLYQNEKTPKNGLQYAWHAIGGFEYDLTKRISVNLEGYYKYFSQLSNINSNKLFPDESEFSLVDDVLKKDFILENGESYGADLLVKYTDDRLFLWAVYSYGKSERWDGDTTYAPVFDRRHNINLVGTYSFGKKKNLEVSIRWNFGSGLPFTPTTGFYEGQTFNGGVTTNVGTSNANEVTTLLGTFNSERLPTYHRLDITVKKKFIFKNKDIIELVASVTNVYDRKNIFYINRVTGEQIDQFPILPSFGLSYKF
;
A
#
# COMPACT_ATOMS: atom_id res chain seq x y z
N MET A 1 14.32 -15.92 -27.27
CA MET A 1 13.68 -17.03 -26.52
C MET A 1 14.62 -18.20 -26.25
N LYS A 2 15.34 -18.78 -27.22
CA LYS A 2 16.25 -19.91 -26.97
C LYS A 2 17.42 -19.61 -26.01
N ILE A 3 17.96 -18.39 -26.00
CA ILE A 3 19.06 -17.99 -25.11
C ILE A 3 18.58 -17.84 -23.64
N ILE A 4 17.38 -17.33 -23.42
CA ILE A 4 16.79 -17.19 -22.08
C ILE A 4 16.47 -18.57 -21.49
N PHE A 5 16.00 -19.51 -22.31
CA PHE A 5 15.75 -20.90 -21.89
C PHE A 5 17.06 -21.62 -21.56
N GLY A 6 18.14 -21.37 -22.33
CA GLY A 6 19.46 -21.90 -22.07
C GLY A 6 20.08 -21.41 -20.77
N ILE A 7 19.91 -20.11 -20.43
CA ILE A 7 20.40 -19.52 -19.18
C ILE A 7 19.60 -20.07 -17.97
N LEU A 8 18.29 -20.24 -18.09
CA LEU A 8 17.45 -20.86 -17.06
C LEU A 8 17.82 -22.33 -16.82
N LEU A 9 18.11 -23.09 -17.85
CA LEU A 9 18.47 -24.52 -17.74
C LEU A 9 19.87 -24.69 -17.12
N THR A 10 20.84 -23.83 -17.46
CA THR A 10 22.19 -23.86 -16.84
C THR A 10 22.17 -23.43 -15.37
N PHE A 11 21.24 -22.56 -14.96
CA PHE A 11 21.06 -22.17 -13.56
C PHE A 11 20.48 -23.32 -12.70
N PHE A 12 19.64 -24.18 -13.28
CA PHE A 12 19.08 -25.35 -12.59
C PHE A 12 20.07 -26.49 -12.40
N ILE A 13 21.06 -26.64 -13.29
CA ILE A 13 22.06 -27.74 -13.26
C ILE A 13 23.25 -27.39 -12.35
N GLY A 14 23.52 -26.12 -12.08
CA GLY A 14 24.64 -25.66 -11.25
C GLY A 14 24.50 -25.80 -9.74
N GLN A 15 23.41 -26.36 -9.23
CA GLN A 15 23.10 -26.41 -7.77
C GLN A 15 23.66 -27.62 -7.01
N THR A 16 24.49 -28.49 -7.61
CA THR A 16 24.86 -29.77 -7.00
C THR A 16 26.10 -29.77 -6.12
N THR A 17 26.79 -28.65 -5.86
CA THR A 17 28.05 -28.65 -5.10
C THR A 17 28.21 -27.58 -4.01
N CYS A 18 27.13 -27.02 -3.43
CA CYS A 18 27.27 -26.28 -2.19
C CYS A 18 27.35 -27.27 -1.02
N ALA A 19 28.48 -27.32 -0.35
CA ALA A 19 28.68 -28.07 0.90
C ALA A 19 27.62 -27.63 1.92
N GLN A 20 26.65 -28.51 2.19
CA GLN A 20 25.57 -28.24 3.14
C GLN A 20 26.14 -28.25 4.55
N ASP A 21 26.24 -27.08 5.17
CA ASP A 21 26.48 -26.92 6.59
C ASP A 21 25.20 -27.26 7.39
N PHE A 22 25.29 -27.44 8.70
CA PHE A 22 24.11 -27.71 9.51
C PHE A 22 23.23 -26.47 9.65
N THR A 23 21.91 -26.64 9.50
CA THR A 23 20.93 -25.55 9.64
C THR A 23 19.85 -25.94 10.65
N ILE A 24 19.61 -25.06 11.62
CA ILE A 24 18.45 -25.14 12.53
C ILE A 24 17.43 -24.11 12.04
N ARG A 25 16.21 -24.57 11.79
CA ARG A 25 15.12 -23.69 11.35
C ARG A 25 13.79 -24.12 11.96
N GLY A 26 12.79 -23.24 11.87
CA GLY A 26 11.47 -23.58 12.38
C GLY A 26 10.53 -22.42 12.46
N PHE A 27 9.50 -22.57 13.28
CA PHE A 27 8.42 -21.61 13.41
C PHE A 27 8.13 -21.27 14.86
N ILE A 28 7.69 -20.03 15.09
CA ILE A 28 7.20 -19.57 16.39
C ILE A 28 5.71 -19.30 16.27
N TYR A 29 4.94 -19.82 17.24
CA TYR A 29 3.48 -19.67 17.30
C TYR A 29 3.04 -19.18 18.66
N ASN A 30 1.93 -18.46 18.68
CA ASN A 30 1.19 -18.18 19.90
C ASN A 30 0.48 -19.45 20.40
N LYS A 31 0.72 -19.84 21.64
CA LYS A 31 0.13 -21.06 22.24
C LYS A 31 -1.39 -20.99 22.36
N ALA A 32 -1.97 -19.79 22.51
CA ALA A 32 -3.41 -19.61 22.74
C ALA A 32 -4.28 -19.90 21.51
N ASP A 33 -3.93 -19.32 20.35
CA ASP A 33 -4.69 -19.38 19.11
C ASP A 33 -3.95 -20.12 17.99
N GLY A 34 -2.63 -20.28 18.16
CA GLY A 34 -1.74 -20.90 17.21
C GLY A 34 -1.35 -20.03 16.04
N GLU A 35 -1.64 -18.74 16.08
CA GLU A 35 -1.19 -17.80 15.05
C GLU A 35 0.34 -17.79 14.96
N PRO A 36 0.91 -17.67 13.74
CA PRO A 36 2.33 -17.44 13.57
C PRO A 36 2.72 -16.13 14.24
N MET A 37 3.88 -16.11 14.88
CA MET A 37 4.39 -14.92 15.56
C MET A 37 5.48 -14.28 14.70
N PRO A 38 5.18 -13.19 13.98
CA PRO A 38 6.15 -12.49 13.16
C PRO A 38 7.09 -11.64 14.02
N PHE A 39 8.32 -11.46 13.52
CA PHE A 39 9.33 -10.55 14.07
C PHE A 39 9.84 -10.87 15.47
N GLU A 40 9.67 -12.13 15.93
CA GLU A 40 10.17 -12.60 17.22
C GLU A 40 11.68 -12.90 17.14
N LYS A 41 12.37 -12.67 18.26
CA LYS A 41 13.82 -12.80 18.33
C LYS A 41 14.24 -14.19 18.78
N ILE A 42 15.15 -14.80 18.03
CA ILE A 42 15.81 -16.03 18.36
C ILE A 42 17.29 -15.76 18.61
N ARG A 43 17.83 -16.24 19.72
CA ARG A 43 19.27 -16.28 20.00
C ARG A 43 19.78 -17.72 19.96
N LEU A 44 20.94 -17.87 19.35
CA LEU A 44 21.74 -19.07 19.45
C LEU A 44 22.92 -18.78 20.39
N LEU A 45 23.01 -19.53 21.46
CA LEU A 45 24.05 -19.41 22.48
C LEU A 45 24.92 -20.68 22.48
N ASN A 46 26.16 -20.55 22.87
CA ASN A 46 27.00 -21.71 23.20
C ASN A 46 26.55 -22.35 24.51
N ALA A 47 27.18 -23.48 24.86
CA ALA A 47 26.97 -24.16 26.14
C ALA A 47 27.27 -23.28 27.35
N ASP A 48 28.21 -22.35 27.23
CA ASP A 48 28.57 -21.35 28.24
C ASP A 48 27.64 -20.11 28.23
N SER A 49 26.55 -20.13 27.50
CA SER A 49 25.56 -19.05 27.37
C SER A 49 26.10 -17.78 26.67
N THR A 50 27.24 -17.85 25.99
CA THR A 50 27.71 -16.75 25.15
C THR A 50 26.91 -16.68 23.83
N ASN A 51 26.62 -15.46 23.37
CA ASN A 51 25.79 -15.25 22.18
C ASN A 51 26.59 -15.43 20.89
N LEU A 52 26.30 -16.48 20.12
CA LEU A 52 26.95 -16.79 18.86
C LEU A 52 26.28 -16.14 17.65
N SER A 53 24.97 -16.24 17.57
CA SER A 53 24.21 -15.83 16.40
C SER A 53 22.74 -15.60 16.77
N GLY A 54 21.92 -15.26 15.81
CA GLY A 54 20.47 -15.19 16.02
C GLY A 54 19.73 -14.84 14.75
N ALA A 55 18.42 -15.03 14.79
CA ALA A 55 17.49 -14.76 13.72
C ALA A 55 16.28 -13.96 14.24
N ILE A 56 15.48 -13.47 13.31
CA ILE A 56 14.16 -12.88 13.58
C ILE A 56 13.17 -13.61 12.70
N THR A 57 11.99 -13.91 13.24
CA THR A 57 10.96 -14.58 12.44
C THR A 57 10.43 -13.66 11.33
N ASP A 58 10.14 -14.26 10.18
CA ASP A 58 9.41 -13.60 9.08
C ASP A 58 7.91 -13.45 9.41
N VAL A 59 7.12 -12.95 8.46
CA VAL A 59 5.67 -12.78 8.60
C VAL A 59 4.91 -14.08 8.88
N ASN A 60 5.48 -15.23 8.55
CA ASN A 60 4.92 -16.55 8.82
C ASN A 60 5.41 -17.17 10.15
N GLY A 61 6.16 -16.39 10.94
CA GLY A 61 6.80 -16.90 12.17
C GLY A 61 8.01 -17.79 11.91
N PHE A 62 8.54 -17.85 10.69
CA PHE A 62 9.67 -18.70 10.30
C PHE A 62 11.01 -18.06 10.66
N PHE A 63 11.95 -18.89 11.14
CA PHE A 63 13.34 -18.50 11.36
C PHE A 63 14.31 -19.55 10.80
N SER A 64 15.54 -19.12 10.49
CA SER A 64 16.63 -19.99 10.06
C SER A 64 17.96 -19.53 10.67
N LEU A 65 18.71 -20.49 11.20
CA LEU A 65 20.05 -20.35 11.74
C LEU A 65 20.96 -21.30 10.95
N SER A 66 21.62 -20.79 9.93
CA SER A 66 22.38 -21.59 8.94
C SER A 66 23.90 -21.54 9.21
N LYS A 67 24.63 -22.51 8.64
CA LYS A 67 26.09 -22.64 8.72
C LYS A 67 26.60 -22.82 10.15
N LEU A 68 25.99 -23.77 10.86
CA LEU A 68 26.36 -24.12 12.22
C LEU A 68 27.36 -25.29 12.22
N ASN A 69 28.35 -25.22 13.12
CA ASN A 69 29.32 -26.28 13.34
C ASN A 69 28.77 -27.34 14.30
N LYS A 70 29.46 -28.49 14.42
CA LYS A 70 29.20 -29.46 15.49
C LYS A 70 29.39 -28.84 16.84
N GLY A 71 28.53 -29.15 17.80
CA GLY A 71 28.61 -28.60 19.15
C GLY A 71 27.28 -28.60 19.90
N GLU A 72 27.33 -28.18 21.15
CA GLU A 72 26.16 -28.01 22.00
C GLU A 72 25.72 -26.54 21.95
N TYR A 73 24.42 -26.35 21.76
CA TYR A 73 23.83 -25.04 21.59
C TYR A 73 22.58 -24.87 22.46
N ILE A 74 22.31 -23.64 22.82
CA ILE A 74 21.10 -23.23 23.50
C ILE A 74 20.33 -22.28 22.55
N ILE A 75 19.12 -22.65 22.18
CA ILE A 75 18.22 -21.81 21.40
C ILE A 75 17.28 -21.11 22.36
N LYS A 76 17.33 -19.80 22.40
CA LYS A 76 16.52 -18.95 23.26
C LYS A 76 15.60 -18.07 22.43
N VAL A 77 14.27 -18.20 22.64
CA VAL A 77 13.26 -17.37 21.99
C VAL A 77 12.81 -16.30 22.99
N GLU A 78 13.01 -15.04 22.62
CA GLU A 78 12.65 -13.88 23.42
C GLU A 78 11.55 -13.07 22.74
N SER A 79 10.43 -12.90 23.42
CA SER A 79 9.26 -12.14 22.94
C SER A 79 8.78 -11.17 24.01
N GLY A 80 8.47 -9.93 23.64
CA GLY A 80 8.12 -8.88 24.61
C GLY A 80 6.81 -9.09 25.37
N SER A 81 5.91 -9.94 24.87
CA SER A 81 4.60 -10.19 25.49
C SER A 81 4.39 -11.62 25.94
N TYR A 82 5.42 -12.47 25.78
CA TYR A 82 5.32 -13.92 26.01
C TYR A 82 6.47 -14.40 26.88
N LYS A 83 6.28 -15.53 27.55
CA LYS A 83 7.32 -16.17 28.35
C LYS A 83 8.48 -16.61 27.47
N THR A 84 9.70 -16.27 27.86
CA THR A 84 10.92 -16.76 27.19
C THR A 84 10.94 -18.29 27.20
N GLN A 85 11.24 -18.88 26.04
CA GLN A 85 11.48 -20.33 25.95
C GLN A 85 12.94 -20.60 25.58
N THR A 86 13.49 -21.63 26.18
CA THR A 86 14.86 -22.09 25.93
C THR A 86 14.85 -23.57 25.63
N GLN A 87 15.63 -24.00 24.63
CA GLN A 87 15.78 -25.39 24.25
C GLN A 87 17.25 -25.70 23.97
N ASN A 88 17.77 -26.74 24.59
CA ASN A 88 19.12 -27.23 24.31
C ASN A 88 19.08 -28.07 23.03
N PHE A 89 20.12 -27.96 22.23
CA PHE A 89 20.24 -28.67 20.95
C PHE A 89 21.68 -29.09 20.68
N SER A 90 21.90 -30.37 20.37
CA SER A 90 23.21 -30.94 20.05
C SER A 90 23.33 -31.23 18.56
N ILE A 91 24.34 -30.65 17.92
CA ILE A 91 24.69 -30.93 16.53
C ILE A 91 25.80 -31.98 16.48
N LYS A 92 25.45 -33.20 16.19
CA LYS A 92 26.40 -34.32 16.09
C LYS A 92 26.97 -34.51 14.68
N GLU A 93 26.23 -34.12 13.67
CA GLU A 93 26.61 -34.21 12.26
C GLU A 93 27.08 -32.89 11.70
N ALA A 94 28.04 -32.91 10.74
CA ALA A 94 28.56 -31.70 10.12
C ALA A 94 27.57 -31.08 9.12
N LYS A 95 26.61 -31.86 8.62
CA LYS A 95 25.62 -31.50 7.61
C LYS A 95 24.25 -31.96 8.06
N GLY A 96 23.21 -31.14 7.76
CA GLY A 96 21.84 -31.51 8.06
C GLY A 96 20.94 -30.32 8.30
N ILE A 97 19.65 -30.60 8.43
CA ILE A 97 18.61 -29.63 8.73
C ILE A 97 17.76 -30.14 9.89
N ALA A 98 17.72 -29.37 10.97
CA ALA A 98 16.82 -29.63 12.10
C ALA A 98 15.64 -28.64 12.06
N ASN A 99 14.41 -29.17 12.20
CA ASN A 99 13.21 -28.35 12.28
C ASN A 99 12.72 -28.29 13.74
N ILE A 100 12.66 -27.09 14.31
CA ILE A 100 12.26 -26.85 15.70
C ILE A 100 11.14 -25.81 15.71
N SER A 101 10.05 -26.06 16.44
CA SER A 101 8.95 -25.11 16.57
C SER A 101 8.70 -24.76 18.03
N PHE A 102 8.45 -23.49 18.29
CA PHE A 102 8.14 -22.97 19.62
C PHE A 102 6.69 -22.51 19.70
N GLN A 103 6.04 -22.77 20.85
CA GLN A 103 4.70 -22.29 21.15
C GLN A 103 4.78 -21.38 22.38
N LEU A 104 4.74 -20.07 22.17
CA LEU A 104 4.92 -19.10 23.25
C LEU A 104 3.61 -18.86 24.00
N GLU A 105 3.70 -18.87 25.33
CA GLU A 105 2.60 -18.55 26.24
C GLU A 105 2.70 -17.10 26.68
N LYS A 106 1.56 -16.38 26.67
CA LYS A 106 1.53 -14.97 27.06
C LYS A 106 2.02 -14.79 28.50
N SER A 107 2.94 -13.83 28.73
CA SER A 107 3.44 -13.51 30.08
C SER A 107 2.35 -12.80 30.88
N GLN A 108 2.27 -13.12 32.18
CA GLN A 108 1.37 -12.44 33.11
C GLN A 108 2.05 -11.26 33.83
N SER A 109 3.38 -11.12 33.73
CA SER A 109 4.14 -10.07 34.39
C SER A 109 4.22 -8.81 33.51
N ILE A 110 3.89 -7.67 34.08
CA ILE A 110 3.83 -6.36 33.39
C ILE A 110 5.22 -5.73 33.22
N GLN A 111 6.21 -6.13 34.02
CA GLN A 111 7.54 -5.50 34.04
C GLN A 111 8.44 -5.86 32.85
N ASP A 112 8.28 -7.05 32.25
CA ASP A 112 9.12 -7.50 31.12
C ASP A 112 8.69 -6.98 29.75
N LEU A 113 7.49 -6.41 29.65
CA LEU A 113 6.86 -6.04 28.36
C LEU A 113 7.58 -4.90 27.63
N GLY A 114 8.08 -3.89 28.35
CA GLY A 114 8.68 -2.69 27.74
C GLY A 114 10.11 -2.93 27.21
N GLU A 115 10.93 -3.66 27.93
CA GLU A 115 12.34 -3.87 27.56
C GLU A 115 12.53 -4.87 26.40
N MET A 116 11.67 -5.88 26.31
CA MET A 116 11.81 -6.95 25.32
C MET A 116 11.27 -6.56 23.93
N LEU A 117 10.19 -5.79 23.84
CA LEU A 117 9.71 -5.23 22.58
C LEU A 117 10.76 -4.32 21.92
N VAL A 118 11.43 -3.52 22.73
CA VAL A 118 12.53 -2.65 22.29
C VAL A 118 13.72 -3.46 21.75
N SER A 119 13.99 -4.64 22.30
CA SER A 119 15.14 -5.46 21.91
C SER A 119 14.94 -6.18 20.55
N ALA A 120 13.74 -6.65 20.24
CA ALA A 120 13.43 -7.29 18.95
C ALA A 120 13.45 -6.26 17.80
N ASP A 121 12.83 -5.10 18.02
CA ASP A 121 12.84 -3.99 17.06
C ASP A 121 14.28 -3.46 16.83
N SER A 122 15.09 -3.35 17.87
CA SER A 122 16.49 -2.93 17.77
C SER A 122 17.33 -3.86 16.90
N ARG A 123 17.14 -5.20 16.96
CA ARG A 123 17.90 -6.13 16.12
C ARG A 123 17.46 -6.08 14.67
N ARG A 124 16.14 -6.01 14.40
CA ARG A 124 15.60 -5.81 13.06
C ARG A 124 16.16 -4.54 12.44
N LYS A 125 16.17 -3.45 13.20
CA LYS A 125 16.77 -2.18 12.82
C LYS A 125 18.23 -2.29 12.47
N ARG A 126 18.98 -3.28 12.98
CA ARG A 126 20.40 -3.50 12.67
C ARG A 126 20.64 -4.40 11.47
N THR A 127 19.79 -5.36 11.19
CA THR A 127 20.02 -6.40 10.17
C THR A 127 19.22 -6.21 8.90
N GLN A 128 18.28 -5.26 8.85
CA GLN A 128 17.48 -4.93 7.66
C GLN A 128 17.65 -3.47 7.28
N VAL A 129 17.64 -3.16 5.99
CA VAL A 129 17.64 -1.78 5.50
C VAL A 129 16.20 -1.29 5.46
N LEU A 130 15.77 -0.63 6.55
CA LEU A 130 14.42 -0.08 6.69
C LEU A 130 14.39 1.39 6.25
N ILE A 131 14.75 1.67 4.99
CA ILE A 131 14.66 3.02 4.41
C ILE A 131 13.35 3.13 3.62
N SER A 132 12.63 4.21 3.86
CA SER A 132 11.30 4.44 3.25
C SER A 132 10.33 3.27 3.43
N GLU A 133 10.53 2.48 4.48
CA GLU A 133 9.73 1.30 4.78
C GLU A 133 9.12 1.43 6.17
N ILE A 134 7.78 1.36 6.24
CA ILE A 134 7.02 1.33 7.48
C ILE A 134 6.26 0.02 7.52
N ARG A 135 6.41 -0.70 8.63
CA ARG A 135 5.66 -1.93 8.89
C ARG A 135 4.70 -1.73 10.05
N LEU A 136 3.46 -2.07 9.81
CA LEU A 136 2.40 -2.05 10.81
C LEU A 136 1.80 -3.45 10.94
N ASP A 137 1.77 -3.94 12.17
CA ASP A 137 0.97 -5.10 12.54
C ASP A 137 -0.42 -4.65 12.99
N LYS A 138 -1.29 -5.58 13.32
CA LYS A 138 -2.64 -5.29 13.80
C LYS A 138 -2.62 -4.32 14.99
N LYS A 139 -1.71 -4.48 15.97
CA LYS A 139 -1.61 -3.58 17.13
C LYS A 139 -1.18 -2.17 16.75
N GLY A 140 -0.29 -2.04 15.78
CA GLY A 140 0.13 -0.74 15.24
C GLY A 140 -1.04 -0.01 14.58
N LEU A 141 -1.85 -0.73 13.81
CA LEU A 141 -3.05 -0.20 13.15
C LEU A 141 -4.13 0.19 14.17
N GLU A 142 -4.38 -0.61 15.21
CA GLU A 142 -5.37 -0.34 16.25
C GLU A 142 -5.09 0.94 17.04
N ARG A 143 -3.84 1.40 17.10
CA ARG A 143 -3.42 2.63 17.80
C ARG A 143 -3.65 3.91 17.02
N ILE A 144 -3.94 3.81 15.73
CA ILE A 144 -4.17 4.96 14.85
C ILE A 144 -5.69 5.13 14.70
N PRO A 145 -6.28 6.24 15.20
CA PRO A 145 -7.70 6.47 15.07
C PRO A 145 -8.07 6.72 13.60
N ALA A 146 -9.21 6.19 13.21
CA ALA A 146 -9.78 6.39 11.90
C ALA A 146 -11.18 6.98 11.99
N VAL A 147 -11.69 7.40 10.87
CA VAL A 147 -13.03 7.98 10.75
C VAL A 147 -14.08 6.95 11.17
N GLY A 148 -15.13 7.39 11.85
CA GLY A 148 -16.22 6.52 12.29
C GLY A 148 -15.89 5.59 13.46
N GLY A 149 -14.71 5.75 14.09
CA GLY A 149 -14.30 4.93 15.24
C GLY A 149 -13.82 3.52 14.87
N GLU A 150 -13.86 3.15 13.61
CA GLU A 150 -13.29 1.91 13.10
C GLU A 150 -11.80 2.10 12.74
N ASN A 151 -10.98 1.11 13.01
CA ASN A 151 -9.59 1.15 12.56
C ASN A 151 -9.54 0.89 11.06
N ASP A 152 -8.70 1.65 10.35
CA ASP A 152 -8.61 1.60 8.90
C ASP A 152 -7.16 1.63 8.43
N ILE A 153 -6.81 0.74 7.48
CA ILE A 153 -5.43 0.59 6.99
C ILE A 153 -5.00 1.81 6.19
N ILE A 154 -5.87 2.34 5.36
CA ILE A 154 -5.55 3.48 4.50
C ILE A 154 -5.46 4.76 5.34
N SER A 155 -6.33 4.91 6.33
CA SER A 155 -6.20 6.00 7.32
C SER A 155 -4.89 5.92 8.10
N ALA A 156 -4.41 4.72 8.43
CA ALA A 156 -3.10 4.54 9.04
C ALA A 156 -1.95 4.85 8.06
N PHE A 157 -2.13 4.54 6.78
CA PHE A 157 -1.17 4.89 5.74
C PHE A 157 -1.08 6.40 5.53
N SER A 158 -2.20 7.11 5.54
CA SER A 158 -2.24 8.57 5.32
C SER A 158 -1.48 9.39 6.37
N VAL A 159 -1.21 8.84 7.56
CA VAL A 159 -0.38 9.51 8.59
C VAL A 159 1.09 9.09 8.54
N THR A 160 1.51 8.34 7.51
CA THR A 160 2.92 7.97 7.34
C THR A 160 3.71 9.05 6.60
N PRO A 161 5.05 9.13 6.77
CA PRO A 161 5.89 10.10 6.10
C PRO A 161 5.78 10.05 4.57
N GLY A 162 5.70 11.21 3.93
CA GLY A 162 5.69 11.35 2.48
C GLY A 162 4.39 10.94 1.80
N VAL A 163 3.31 10.68 2.55
CA VAL A 163 1.99 10.36 2.03
C VAL A 163 1.07 11.56 2.15
N ILE A 164 0.41 11.91 1.06
CA ILE A 164 -0.55 13.01 0.96
C ILE A 164 -1.89 12.43 0.52
N THR A 165 -2.96 12.91 1.14
CA THR A 165 -4.35 12.66 0.72
C THR A 165 -5.00 13.97 0.35
N THR A 166 -5.95 13.95 -0.56
CA THR A 166 -6.71 15.14 -0.97
C THR A 166 -7.83 15.50 0.00
N GLY A 167 -7.96 14.75 1.11
CA GLY A 167 -8.94 14.96 2.18
C GLY A 167 -9.94 13.82 2.31
N ASP A 168 -11.13 14.13 2.86
CA ASP A 168 -12.13 13.12 3.23
C ASP A 168 -12.88 12.53 2.04
N GLN A 169 -12.98 13.26 0.95
CA GLN A 169 -13.77 12.89 -0.23
C GLN A 169 -12.90 12.69 -1.47
N GLY A 170 -11.60 12.80 -1.36
CA GLY A 170 -10.69 12.70 -2.49
C GLY A 170 -10.07 11.32 -2.71
N GLY A 171 -10.32 10.35 -1.87
CA GLY A 171 -9.96 8.93 -1.95
C GLY A 171 -8.65 8.53 -2.63
N GLN A 172 -7.66 9.40 -2.68
CA GLN A 172 -6.44 9.17 -3.45
C GLN A 172 -5.20 9.28 -2.56
N LEU A 173 -4.23 8.42 -2.83
CA LEU A 173 -2.94 8.39 -2.12
C LEU A 173 -1.83 8.84 -3.05
N TYR A 174 -1.25 9.98 -2.75
CA TYR A 174 -0.07 10.49 -3.44
C TYR A 174 1.16 10.26 -2.56
N VAL A 175 2.20 9.67 -3.13
CA VAL A 175 3.36 9.25 -2.36
C VAL A 175 4.64 9.85 -2.93
N ARG A 176 5.20 10.86 -2.21
CA ARG A 176 6.43 11.55 -2.62
C ARG A 176 6.40 11.93 -4.10
N GLY A 177 5.37 12.66 -4.52
CA GLY A 177 5.20 13.14 -5.89
C GLY A 177 4.69 12.13 -6.91
N GLY A 178 4.37 10.91 -6.51
CA GLY A 178 3.72 9.93 -7.38
C GLY A 178 2.21 9.91 -7.23
N THR A 179 1.52 9.63 -8.32
CA THR A 179 0.06 9.56 -8.43
C THR A 179 -0.48 8.21 -7.95
N PRO A 180 -1.80 8.07 -7.68
CA PRO A 180 -2.40 6.83 -7.20
C PRO A 180 -2.12 5.60 -8.07
N ILE A 181 -2.16 5.74 -9.42
CA ILE A 181 -1.86 4.65 -10.35
C ILE A 181 -0.40 4.18 -10.29
N GLN A 182 0.49 5.02 -9.78
CA GLN A 182 1.92 4.73 -9.62
C GLN A 182 2.23 3.98 -8.32
N ASN A 183 1.22 3.71 -7.50
CA ASN A 183 1.32 2.90 -6.30
C ASN A 183 0.86 1.47 -6.59
N LYS A 184 1.56 0.46 -6.08
CA LYS A 184 1.12 -0.94 -6.13
C LYS A 184 0.57 -1.34 -4.76
N ILE A 185 -0.69 -1.74 -4.72
CA ILE A 185 -1.33 -2.23 -3.50
C ILE A 185 -1.61 -3.71 -3.69
N LEU A 186 -1.12 -4.52 -2.76
CA LEU A 186 -1.24 -5.96 -2.77
C LEU A 186 -2.02 -6.43 -1.55
N LEU A 187 -2.97 -7.36 -1.76
CA LEU A 187 -3.66 -8.10 -0.72
C LEU A 187 -3.38 -9.59 -0.91
N ASP A 188 -2.65 -10.20 0.02
CA ASP A 188 -2.18 -11.59 -0.11
C ASP A 188 -1.48 -11.87 -1.47
N GLY A 189 -0.75 -10.87 -2.02
CA GLY A 189 -0.08 -10.94 -3.32
C GLY A 189 -0.95 -10.56 -4.53
N MET A 190 -2.27 -10.47 -4.39
CA MET A 190 -3.19 -10.03 -5.44
C MET A 190 -3.18 -8.51 -5.58
N THR A 191 -3.16 -8.01 -6.81
CA THR A 191 -3.23 -6.56 -7.07
C THR A 191 -4.63 -6.01 -6.78
N ILE A 192 -4.66 -4.94 -5.97
CA ILE A 192 -5.84 -4.12 -5.67
C ILE A 192 -5.71 -2.82 -6.48
N TYR A 193 -6.71 -2.51 -7.30
CA TYR A 193 -6.70 -1.34 -8.17
C TYR A 193 -7.29 -0.09 -7.49
N ASN A 194 -8.39 -0.26 -6.74
CA ASN A 194 -8.98 0.80 -5.94
C ASN A 194 -9.07 0.36 -4.46
N PRO A 195 -8.31 0.97 -3.53
CA PRO A 195 -8.33 0.57 -2.13
C PRO A 195 -9.42 1.24 -1.29
N PHE A 196 -10.30 2.03 -1.90
CA PHE A 196 -11.26 2.89 -1.22
C PHE A 196 -12.71 2.52 -1.46
N HIS A 197 -13.53 2.80 -0.45
CA HIS A 197 -14.97 2.97 -0.53
C HIS A 197 -15.35 4.43 -0.47
N SER A 198 -16.57 4.73 -0.93
CA SER A 198 -17.22 6.02 -0.69
C SER A 198 -16.30 7.20 -1.03
N ILE A 199 -15.61 7.09 -2.16
CA ILE A 199 -14.67 8.08 -2.68
C ILE A 199 -13.57 8.47 -1.66
N GLY A 200 -13.13 7.51 -0.85
CA GLY A 200 -11.99 7.69 0.06
C GLY A 200 -12.30 7.76 1.54
N PHE A 201 -13.56 7.67 1.92
CA PHE A 201 -13.96 7.75 3.31
C PHE A 201 -13.58 6.51 4.13
N PHE A 202 -13.66 5.31 3.53
CA PHE A 202 -13.26 4.03 4.11
C PHE A 202 -12.36 3.25 3.18
N SER A 203 -11.60 2.28 3.71
CA SER A 203 -10.90 1.31 2.88
C SER A 203 -11.69 0.01 2.72
N ILE A 204 -11.40 -0.69 1.62
CA ILE A 204 -11.94 -2.01 1.34
C ILE A 204 -11.37 -3.10 2.27
N PHE A 205 -10.30 -2.78 3.00
CA PHE A 205 -9.59 -3.76 3.83
C PHE A 205 -10.26 -3.96 5.19
N GLU A 206 -10.14 -5.18 5.72
CA GLU A 206 -10.61 -5.51 7.07
C GLU A 206 -9.42 -5.61 8.03
N THR A 207 -9.32 -4.66 8.95
CA THR A 207 -8.20 -4.52 9.90
C THR A 207 -8.06 -5.72 10.84
N GLU A 208 -9.19 -6.39 11.18
CA GLU A 208 -9.18 -7.60 12.01
C GLU A 208 -8.43 -8.77 11.37
N LEU A 209 -8.35 -8.80 10.03
CA LEU A 209 -7.69 -9.85 9.27
C LEU A 209 -6.18 -9.59 9.08
N VAL A 210 -5.69 -8.38 9.37
CA VAL A 210 -4.30 -8.03 9.09
C VAL A 210 -3.33 -8.85 9.95
N GLN A 211 -2.39 -9.51 9.30
CA GLN A 211 -1.20 -10.08 9.92
C GLN A 211 -0.05 -9.06 9.89
N SER A 212 0.20 -8.46 8.73
CA SER A 212 1.22 -7.43 8.55
C SER A 212 0.91 -6.55 7.35
N THR A 213 1.32 -5.30 7.43
CA THR A 213 1.32 -4.37 6.30
C THR A 213 2.71 -3.76 6.17
N SER A 214 3.31 -3.85 4.98
CA SER A 214 4.57 -3.22 4.62
C SER A 214 4.32 -2.12 3.62
N ILE A 215 4.77 -0.91 3.92
CA ILE A 215 4.57 0.29 3.12
C ILE A 215 5.94 0.82 2.72
N PHE A 216 6.19 0.90 1.42
CA PHE A 216 7.42 1.45 0.85
C PHE A 216 7.07 2.75 0.11
N THR A 217 7.53 3.89 0.59
CA THR A 217 7.29 5.20 -0.04
C THR A 217 8.32 5.53 -1.13
N GLY A 218 9.23 4.61 -1.42
CA GLY A 218 10.22 4.66 -2.48
C GLY A 218 11.37 3.70 -2.20
N GLY A 219 12.31 3.55 -3.14
CA GLY A 219 13.53 2.75 -2.96
C GLY A 219 13.29 1.27 -2.58
N PHE A 220 12.19 0.68 -3.03
CA PHE A 220 11.82 -0.71 -2.73
C PHE A 220 12.71 -1.71 -3.49
N ASP A 221 12.81 -2.93 -2.95
CA ASP A 221 13.63 -4.03 -3.43
C ASP A 221 13.25 -4.51 -4.85
N GLY A 222 14.18 -5.20 -5.52
CA GLY A 222 13.99 -5.82 -6.84
C GLY A 222 12.83 -6.82 -6.94
N LYS A 223 12.39 -7.40 -5.82
CA LYS A 223 11.19 -8.24 -5.75
C LYS A 223 9.94 -7.53 -6.29
N TYR A 224 9.80 -6.25 -6.03
CA TYR A 224 8.64 -5.47 -6.47
C TYR A 224 8.93 -4.74 -7.78
N GLY A 225 8.01 -4.80 -8.73
CA GLY A 225 8.11 -4.13 -10.02
C GLY A 225 6.75 -3.68 -10.57
N GLY A 226 6.78 -3.04 -11.76
CA GLY A 226 5.60 -2.57 -12.46
C GLY A 226 4.94 -1.33 -11.86
N ARG A 227 5.62 -0.60 -10.95
CA ARG A 227 5.20 0.70 -10.41
C ARG A 227 6.42 1.57 -10.11
N ILE A 228 6.21 2.88 -10.20
CA ILE A 228 7.30 3.88 -10.11
C ILE A 228 7.24 4.77 -8.87
N SER A 229 6.24 4.62 -7.97
CA SER A 229 6.13 5.47 -6.79
C SER A 229 6.26 4.72 -5.47
N SER A 230 5.30 3.86 -5.14
CA SER A 230 5.24 3.18 -3.85
C SER A 230 4.69 1.75 -3.95
N ILE A 231 4.90 0.98 -2.89
CA ILE A 231 4.33 -0.37 -2.71
C ILE A 231 3.65 -0.44 -1.34
N MET A 232 2.43 -0.98 -1.30
CA MET A 232 1.75 -1.40 -0.07
C MET A 232 1.46 -2.89 -0.18
N ASP A 233 2.07 -3.69 0.69
CA ASP A 233 1.92 -5.15 0.71
C ASP A 233 1.21 -5.57 2.00
N ILE A 234 -0.06 -5.98 1.87
CA ILE A 234 -0.95 -6.36 2.95
C ILE A 234 -1.09 -7.88 2.95
N THR A 235 -0.76 -8.51 4.06
CA THR A 235 -0.97 -9.94 4.28
C THR A 235 -2.03 -10.14 5.34
N TYR A 236 -3.06 -10.91 5.01
CA TYR A 236 -4.09 -11.32 5.96
C TYR A 236 -3.68 -12.61 6.68
N ARG A 237 -4.05 -12.69 7.96
CA ARG A 237 -3.75 -13.83 8.82
C ARG A 237 -4.54 -15.08 8.42
N ASP A 238 -4.09 -16.20 8.87
CA ASP A 238 -4.83 -17.45 8.79
C ASP A 238 -5.97 -17.44 9.84
N GLY A 239 -6.98 -18.28 9.65
CA GLY A 239 -8.05 -18.49 10.62
C GLY A 239 -7.56 -19.19 11.89
N ASN A 240 -8.31 -19.06 12.98
CA ASN A 240 -8.00 -19.71 14.25
C ASN A 240 -7.94 -21.25 14.07
N ARG A 241 -6.82 -21.81 14.41
CA ARG A 241 -6.60 -23.28 14.22
C ARG A 241 -7.14 -24.13 15.37
N LYS A 242 -7.51 -23.53 16.51
CA LYS A 242 -7.87 -24.27 17.74
C LYS A 242 -9.35 -24.28 18.05
N LYS A 243 -10.01 -23.14 17.85
CA LYS A 243 -11.41 -22.98 18.21
C LYS A 243 -12.15 -22.15 17.18
N PHE A 244 -13.44 -22.40 17.06
CA PHE A 244 -14.35 -21.48 16.40
C PHE A 244 -14.45 -20.18 17.19
N GLY A 245 -14.54 -19.07 16.50
CA GLY A 245 -14.69 -17.75 17.06
C GLY A 245 -14.99 -16.72 15.99
N GLY A 246 -15.19 -15.49 16.42
CA GLY A 246 -15.48 -14.42 15.49
C GLY A 246 -15.59 -13.07 16.15
N LYS A 247 -15.89 -12.06 15.33
CA LYS A 247 -16.20 -10.70 15.76
C LYS A 247 -17.36 -10.16 14.93
N LEU A 248 -18.36 -9.63 15.62
CA LEU A 248 -19.46 -8.87 15.05
C LEU A 248 -19.24 -7.40 15.40
N SER A 249 -19.41 -6.50 14.45
CA SER A 249 -19.30 -5.05 14.68
C SER A 249 -20.44 -4.32 14.00
N LEU A 250 -20.95 -3.31 14.67
CA LEU A 250 -22.04 -2.47 14.19
C LEU A 250 -21.73 -1.00 14.49
N SER A 251 -21.88 -0.16 13.49
CA SER A 251 -21.78 1.30 13.59
C SER A 251 -22.82 1.96 12.69
N PRO A 252 -23.05 3.26 12.76
CA PRO A 252 -23.93 3.95 11.81
C PRO A 252 -23.46 3.83 10.37
N PHE A 253 -22.18 3.60 10.14
CA PHE A 253 -21.62 3.51 8.78
C PHE A 253 -21.75 2.11 8.20
N MET A 254 -21.55 1.06 9.01
CA MET A 254 -21.46 -0.31 8.50
C MET A 254 -21.73 -1.38 9.55
N ALA A 255 -22.14 -2.54 9.09
CA ALA A 255 -22.13 -3.81 9.83
C ALA A 255 -21.02 -4.70 9.31
N LYS A 256 -20.28 -5.37 10.22
CA LYS A 256 -19.18 -6.27 9.89
C LYS A 256 -19.27 -7.57 10.65
N THR A 257 -18.86 -8.64 9.98
CA THR A 257 -18.77 -9.99 10.55
C THR A 257 -17.46 -10.62 10.14
N VAL A 258 -16.75 -11.17 11.12
CA VAL A 258 -15.59 -12.05 10.91
C VAL A 258 -15.86 -13.35 11.61
N LEU A 259 -15.77 -14.47 10.89
CA LEU A 259 -15.91 -15.84 11.43
C LEU A 259 -14.67 -16.64 11.08
N GLU A 260 -14.17 -17.40 12.03
CA GLU A 260 -12.96 -18.17 11.85
C GLU A 260 -12.96 -19.48 12.66
N GLY A 261 -12.22 -20.46 12.20
CA GLY A 261 -12.09 -21.70 12.95
C GLY A 261 -11.23 -22.76 12.25
N PRO A 262 -10.99 -23.87 12.95
CA PRO A 262 -10.29 -25.01 12.39
C PRO A 262 -11.21 -25.80 11.44
N LEU A 263 -10.64 -26.32 10.35
CA LEU A 263 -11.33 -27.31 9.49
C LEU A 263 -11.48 -28.66 10.21
N LYS A 264 -10.52 -28.98 11.08
CA LYS A 264 -10.52 -30.18 11.92
C LYS A 264 -9.89 -29.84 13.27
N LYS A 265 -10.45 -30.39 14.35
CA LYS A 265 -9.85 -30.27 15.69
C LYS A 265 -8.44 -30.84 15.70
N ILE A 266 -7.49 -30.05 16.20
CA ILE A 266 -6.08 -30.45 16.29
C ILE A 266 -5.83 -31.15 17.61
N LYS A 267 -5.10 -32.29 17.55
CA LYS A 267 -4.63 -32.99 18.75
C LYS A 267 -3.48 -32.22 19.40
N GLU A 268 -3.32 -32.37 20.71
CA GLU A 268 -2.21 -31.74 21.43
C GLU A 268 -0.87 -32.23 20.88
N GLY A 269 0.05 -31.26 20.59
CA GLY A 269 1.35 -31.56 19.96
C GLY A 269 1.34 -31.60 18.43
N GLU A 270 0.18 -31.61 17.78
CA GLU A 270 0.12 -31.58 16.30
C GLU A 270 0.44 -30.20 15.74
N THR A 271 1.37 -30.15 14.77
CA THR A 271 1.82 -28.91 14.10
C THR A 271 1.16 -28.68 12.74
N SER A 272 0.57 -29.75 12.16
CA SER A 272 -0.23 -29.64 10.94
C SER A 272 -1.64 -29.15 11.26
N TYR A 273 -2.22 -28.28 10.42
CA TYR A 273 -3.57 -27.79 10.62
C TYR A 273 -4.23 -27.34 9.32
N GLY A 274 -5.55 -27.30 9.36
CA GLY A 274 -6.38 -26.58 8.39
C GLY A 274 -7.26 -25.59 9.13
N SER A 275 -7.38 -24.37 8.60
CA SER A 275 -8.24 -23.32 9.16
C SER A 275 -8.92 -22.50 8.05
N TYR A 276 -10.00 -21.83 8.44
CA TYR A 276 -10.71 -20.89 7.57
C TYR A 276 -10.96 -19.57 8.30
N ILE A 277 -11.07 -18.51 7.51
CA ILE A 277 -11.52 -17.20 7.96
C ILE A 277 -12.41 -16.59 6.89
N LEU A 278 -13.53 -16.04 7.29
CA LEU A 278 -14.53 -15.37 6.44
C LEU A 278 -14.80 -13.99 7.01
N SER A 279 -14.95 -13.02 6.13
CA SER A 279 -15.33 -11.66 6.49
C SER A 279 -16.38 -11.13 5.54
N ALA A 280 -17.37 -10.45 6.09
CA ALA A 280 -18.37 -9.70 5.34
C ALA A 280 -18.54 -8.32 5.96
N LYS A 281 -18.63 -7.29 5.13
CA LYS A 281 -18.85 -5.90 5.52
C LYS A 281 -19.92 -5.30 4.61
N GLN A 282 -20.91 -4.64 5.20
CA GLN A 282 -22.02 -4.01 4.49
C GLN A 282 -22.21 -2.59 4.99
N SER A 283 -22.28 -1.63 4.06
CA SER A 283 -22.66 -0.25 4.38
C SER A 283 -24.09 -0.15 4.88
N LEU A 284 -24.31 0.70 5.89
CA LEU A 284 -25.62 1.07 6.42
C LEU A 284 -26.00 2.52 6.11
N LEU A 285 -25.11 3.26 5.42
CA LEU A 285 -25.21 4.70 5.19
C LEU A 285 -26.53 5.13 4.54
N LYS A 286 -27.06 4.33 3.62
CA LYS A 286 -28.37 4.58 2.98
C LYS A 286 -29.49 4.75 4.02
N TYR A 287 -29.44 4.02 5.15
CA TYR A 287 -30.48 4.01 6.17
C TYR A 287 -30.19 4.93 7.34
N THR A 288 -28.94 5.16 7.63
CA THR A 288 -28.48 5.82 8.85
C THR A 288 -28.04 7.26 8.65
N SER A 289 -27.51 7.60 7.45
CA SER A 289 -26.88 8.91 7.27
C SER A 289 -27.90 10.05 7.26
N LYS A 290 -29.02 9.92 6.58
CA LYS A 290 -30.07 10.95 6.52
C LYS A 290 -30.64 11.33 7.91
N PRO A 291 -31.04 10.37 8.78
CA PRO A 291 -31.54 10.71 10.11
C PRO A 291 -30.47 11.21 11.07
N LEU A 292 -29.22 10.69 10.99
CA LEU A 292 -28.17 10.99 11.97
C LEU A 292 -27.32 12.21 11.57
N TYR A 293 -27.14 12.47 10.27
CA TYR A 293 -26.20 13.46 9.76
C TYR A 293 -26.87 14.52 8.88
N LYS A 294 -27.88 15.20 9.43
CA LYS A 294 -28.72 16.20 8.73
C LYS A 294 -27.95 17.40 8.18
N ARG A 295 -26.69 17.62 8.62
CA ARG A 295 -25.83 18.74 8.16
C ARG A 295 -25.00 18.39 6.93
N ILE A 296 -25.05 17.13 6.46
CA ILE A 296 -24.29 16.66 5.32
C ILE A 296 -25.18 16.66 4.08
N ASN A 297 -24.64 17.15 2.97
CA ASN A 297 -25.28 17.16 1.66
C ASN A 297 -26.72 17.74 1.73
N ASN A 298 -26.85 18.93 2.33
CA ASN A 298 -28.13 19.64 2.50
C ASN A 298 -29.27 18.81 3.13
N GLY A 299 -28.91 17.82 3.96
CA GLY A 299 -29.88 16.93 4.62
C GLY A 299 -30.19 15.65 3.88
N GLU A 300 -29.66 15.46 2.67
CA GLU A 300 -29.82 14.22 1.89
C GLU A 300 -28.95 13.06 2.40
N GLY A 301 -27.98 13.34 3.31
CA GLY A 301 -27.08 12.34 3.89
C GLY A 301 -25.93 11.96 2.96
N LEU A 302 -25.33 10.81 3.23
CA LEU A 302 -24.18 10.29 2.47
C LEU A 302 -24.67 9.32 1.40
N PRO A 303 -24.42 9.60 0.10
CA PRO A 303 -24.93 8.82 -1.02
C PRO A 303 -24.11 7.56 -1.30
N PHE A 304 -23.53 6.92 -0.28
CA PHE A 304 -22.58 5.82 -0.42
C PHE A 304 -23.16 4.49 0.01
N GLN A 305 -22.96 3.47 -0.81
CA GLN A 305 -23.29 2.08 -0.49
C GLN A 305 -22.14 1.17 -0.89
N PHE A 306 -21.77 0.23 -0.01
CA PHE A 306 -20.74 -0.74 -0.35
C PHE A 306 -20.97 -2.09 0.33
N THR A 307 -20.41 -3.13 -0.29
CA THR A 307 -20.39 -4.51 0.22
C THR A 307 -19.01 -5.11 -0.02
N ASP A 308 -18.41 -5.73 1.01
CA ASP A 308 -17.17 -6.47 0.91
C ASP A 308 -17.34 -7.89 1.39
N LEU A 309 -16.73 -8.82 0.69
CA LEU A 309 -16.62 -10.22 1.06
C LEU A 309 -15.17 -10.67 0.93
N TYR A 310 -14.68 -11.39 1.93
CA TYR A 310 -13.39 -12.05 1.88
C TYR A 310 -13.45 -13.41 2.52
N GLY A 311 -12.78 -14.39 1.92
CA GLY A 311 -12.64 -15.73 2.47
C GLY A 311 -11.24 -16.29 2.22
N LYS A 312 -10.68 -17.01 3.21
CA LYS A 312 -9.38 -17.70 3.09
C LYS A 312 -9.41 -19.05 3.76
N LEU A 313 -8.92 -20.06 3.05
CA LEU A 313 -8.65 -21.39 3.55
C LEU A 313 -7.15 -21.58 3.62
N THR A 314 -6.65 -22.14 4.72
CA THR A 314 -5.22 -22.43 4.91
C THR A 314 -5.01 -23.86 5.35
N LEU A 315 -4.07 -24.53 4.69
CA LEU A 315 -3.57 -25.87 5.05
C LEU A 315 -2.08 -25.78 5.35
N LYS A 316 -1.63 -26.33 6.45
CA LYS A 316 -0.22 -26.40 6.85
C LYS A 316 0.21 -27.80 7.18
N SER A 317 1.33 -28.24 6.60
CA SER A 317 1.94 -29.52 6.85
C SER A 317 2.78 -29.54 8.14
N LYS A 318 3.13 -30.73 8.63
CA LYS A 318 4.06 -30.90 9.77
C LYS A 318 5.44 -30.30 9.49
N GLY A 319 5.92 -30.36 8.25
CA GLY A 319 7.20 -29.78 7.82
C GLY A 319 7.23 -28.27 7.69
N GLY A 320 6.08 -27.60 7.90
CA GLY A 320 5.95 -26.16 7.83
C GLY A 320 5.55 -25.60 6.47
N SER A 321 5.45 -26.41 5.42
CA SER A 321 4.89 -25.98 4.14
C SER A 321 3.42 -25.60 4.31
N LYS A 322 3.03 -24.50 3.68
CA LYS A 322 1.70 -23.90 3.80
C LYS A 322 1.10 -23.70 2.42
N PHE A 323 -0.19 -23.94 2.31
CA PHE A 323 -1.01 -23.67 1.14
C PHE A 323 -2.22 -22.86 1.58
N SER A 324 -2.54 -21.80 0.86
CA SER A 324 -3.70 -20.94 1.14
C SER A 324 -4.44 -20.61 -0.14
N ALA A 325 -5.77 -20.77 -0.12
CA ALA A 325 -6.65 -20.28 -1.18
C ALA A 325 -7.53 -19.19 -0.61
N PHE A 326 -7.72 -18.10 -1.36
CA PHE A 326 -8.52 -16.95 -0.92
C PHE A 326 -9.35 -16.36 -2.05
N GLY A 327 -10.41 -15.65 -1.67
CA GLY A 327 -11.26 -14.88 -2.57
C GLY A 327 -11.68 -13.58 -1.94
N PHE A 328 -11.85 -12.57 -2.79
CA PHE A 328 -12.23 -11.23 -2.41
C PHE A 328 -13.24 -10.67 -3.42
N HIS A 329 -14.23 -9.95 -2.93
CA HIS A 329 -15.18 -9.21 -3.73
C HIS A 329 -15.59 -7.94 -3.02
N ASN A 330 -15.59 -6.82 -3.74
CA ASN A 330 -16.24 -5.59 -3.28
C ASN A 330 -17.08 -4.97 -4.41
N ARG A 331 -18.15 -4.29 -4.00
CA ARG A 331 -18.95 -3.44 -4.85
C ARG A 331 -19.27 -2.15 -4.11
N ASP A 332 -19.20 -1.06 -4.82
CA ASP A 332 -19.48 0.30 -4.33
C ASP A 332 -20.38 1.02 -5.31
N ASN A 333 -21.33 1.77 -4.78
CA ASN A 333 -22.21 2.64 -5.56
C ASN A 333 -22.29 3.99 -4.86
N VAL A 334 -22.17 5.04 -5.63
CA VAL A 334 -22.27 6.43 -5.19
C VAL A 334 -23.25 7.14 -6.10
N ASP A 335 -24.31 7.65 -5.53
CA ASP A 335 -25.42 8.29 -6.23
C ASP A 335 -25.51 9.78 -5.82
N TYR A 336 -24.86 10.65 -6.60
CA TYR A 336 -25.02 12.08 -6.51
C TYR A 336 -26.12 12.55 -7.47
N GLN A 337 -26.76 13.70 -7.18
CA GLN A 337 -27.77 14.29 -8.08
C GLN A 337 -27.21 14.57 -9.48
N ILE A 338 -25.92 14.85 -9.58
CA ILE A 338 -25.24 15.24 -10.84
C ILE A 338 -24.47 14.09 -11.49
N ALA A 339 -24.25 12.99 -10.77
CA ALA A 339 -23.46 11.87 -11.28
C ALA A 339 -23.70 10.59 -10.48
N GLU A 340 -23.65 9.46 -11.17
CA GLU A 340 -23.64 8.13 -10.57
C GLU A 340 -22.32 7.43 -10.84
N ILE A 341 -21.75 6.81 -9.80
CA ILE A 341 -20.53 6.05 -9.91
C ILE A 341 -20.76 4.64 -9.34
N ASP A 342 -20.56 3.64 -10.17
CA ASP A 342 -20.56 2.23 -9.77
C ASP A 342 -19.16 1.65 -10.01
N TRP A 343 -18.61 0.97 -9.02
CA TRP A 343 -17.43 0.16 -9.25
C TRP A 343 -17.50 -1.15 -8.47
N LYS A 344 -16.86 -2.16 -9.05
CA LYS A 344 -16.70 -3.47 -8.43
C LYS A 344 -15.29 -3.99 -8.65
N GLN A 345 -14.80 -4.67 -7.67
CA GLN A 345 -13.52 -5.35 -7.75
C GLN A 345 -13.67 -6.78 -7.22
N SER A 346 -13.14 -7.72 -7.94
CA SER A 346 -13.17 -9.14 -7.57
C SER A 346 -11.82 -9.76 -7.83
N GLY A 347 -11.51 -10.77 -7.05
CA GLY A 347 -10.30 -11.53 -7.30
C GLY A 347 -10.11 -12.64 -6.28
N GLY A 348 -9.03 -13.36 -6.46
CA GLY A 348 -8.65 -14.43 -5.58
C GLY A 348 -7.42 -15.16 -6.08
N GLY A 349 -7.00 -16.14 -5.34
CA GLY A 349 -5.82 -16.88 -5.72
C GLY A 349 -5.40 -17.95 -4.75
N ILE A 350 -4.25 -18.49 -5.07
CA ILE A 350 -3.59 -19.56 -4.32
C ILE A 350 -2.18 -19.09 -4.00
N ASN A 351 -1.83 -19.12 -2.72
CA ASN A 351 -0.49 -18.84 -2.23
C ASN A 351 0.08 -20.09 -1.59
N PHE A 352 1.31 -20.40 -1.88
CA PHE A 352 1.99 -21.50 -1.23
C PHE A 352 3.38 -21.12 -0.73
N LEU A 353 3.77 -21.80 0.32
CA LEU A 353 5.03 -21.69 0.99
C LEU A 353 5.60 -23.07 1.16
N LEU A 354 6.69 -23.37 0.48
CA LEU A 354 7.36 -24.67 0.60
C LEU A 354 8.63 -24.53 1.44
N VAL A 355 8.80 -25.47 2.36
CA VAL A 355 9.96 -25.59 3.25
C VAL A 355 10.57 -26.98 3.02
N PRO A 356 11.37 -27.17 1.96
CA PRO A 356 11.97 -28.47 1.64
C PRO A 356 12.81 -28.99 2.81
N SER A 357 12.70 -30.25 3.16
CA SER A 357 13.44 -30.84 4.29
C SER A 357 14.94 -30.98 4.02
N SER A 358 15.36 -31.02 2.77
CA SER A 358 16.74 -31.28 2.32
C SER A 358 17.54 -30.03 1.92
N SER A 359 16.92 -28.85 1.87
CA SER A 359 17.59 -27.63 1.41
C SER A 359 17.26 -26.43 2.29
N PRO A 360 18.22 -25.50 2.54
CA PRO A 360 17.98 -24.27 3.29
C PRO A 360 17.25 -23.18 2.44
N ILE A 361 16.48 -23.59 1.44
CA ILE A 361 15.69 -22.74 0.59
C ILE A 361 14.26 -22.62 1.12
N PHE A 362 13.70 -21.45 0.96
CA PHE A 362 12.32 -21.14 1.22
C PHE A 362 11.69 -20.71 -0.11
N ILE A 363 10.65 -21.42 -0.54
CA ILE A 363 10.01 -21.15 -1.82
C ILE A 363 8.63 -20.59 -1.56
N LYS A 364 8.38 -19.37 -2.03
CA LYS A 364 7.06 -18.76 -2.04
C LYS A 364 6.54 -18.74 -3.46
N GLY A 365 5.28 -19.01 -3.64
CA GLY A 365 4.65 -18.85 -4.93
C GLY A 365 3.21 -18.39 -4.79
N HIS A 366 2.71 -17.77 -5.84
CA HIS A 366 1.33 -17.36 -5.93
C HIS A 366 0.81 -17.48 -7.36
N VAL A 367 -0.48 -17.72 -7.47
CA VAL A 367 -1.27 -17.65 -8.70
C VAL A 367 -2.54 -16.90 -8.35
N ASN A 368 -2.63 -15.64 -8.77
CA ASN A 368 -3.71 -14.75 -8.40
C ASN A 368 -4.37 -14.17 -9.65
N GLY A 369 -5.67 -13.87 -9.55
CA GLY A 369 -6.40 -13.11 -10.56
C GLY A 369 -7.19 -12.00 -9.89
N SER A 370 -7.32 -10.85 -10.55
CA SER A 370 -8.13 -9.74 -10.08
C SER A 370 -8.73 -8.95 -11.23
N SER A 371 -9.90 -8.38 -11.00
CA SER A 371 -10.58 -7.49 -11.93
C SER A 371 -11.11 -6.26 -11.20
N PHE A 372 -11.17 -5.15 -11.90
CA PHE A 372 -11.79 -3.92 -11.45
C PHE A 372 -12.55 -3.30 -12.61
N ASP A 373 -13.84 -3.02 -12.38
CA ASP A 373 -14.72 -2.37 -13.32
C ASP A 373 -15.23 -1.08 -12.68
N THR A 374 -15.23 0.03 -13.40
CA THR A 374 -15.82 1.30 -12.97
C THR A 374 -16.62 1.93 -14.10
N GLU A 375 -17.77 2.46 -13.74
CA GLU A 375 -18.66 3.20 -14.63
C GLU A 375 -19.01 4.51 -13.93
N PHE A 376 -18.88 5.61 -14.65
CA PHE A 376 -19.18 6.96 -14.20
C PHE A 376 -20.15 7.58 -15.19
N ASN A 377 -21.37 7.86 -14.73
CA ASN A 377 -22.42 8.51 -15.49
C ASN A 377 -22.54 9.95 -14.99
N GLU A 378 -22.18 10.91 -15.80
CA GLU A 378 -22.31 12.34 -15.52
C GLU A 378 -23.58 12.85 -16.22
N PHE A 379 -24.51 13.43 -15.45
CA PHE A 379 -25.75 13.97 -15.97
C PHE A 379 -25.53 15.44 -16.37
N ILE A 380 -25.56 15.73 -17.67
CA ILE A 380 -25.44 17.09 -18.21
C ILE A 380 -26.80 17.79 -18.12
N THR A 381 -27.86 17.09 -18.44
CA THR A 381 -29.28 17.49 -18.29
C THR A 381 -30.08 16.28 -17.88
N ASP A 382 -31.37 16.46 -17.52
CA ASP A 382 -32.29 15.35 -17.22
C ASP A 382 -32.43 14.32 -18.37
N ALA A 383 -32.07 14.72 -19.59
CA ALA A 383 -32.20 13.88 -20.79
C ALA A 383 -30.85 13.48 -21.42
N ASP A 384 -29.73 14.06 -20.99
CA ASP A 384 -28.41 13.83 -21.60
C ASP A 384 -27.38 13.48 -20.56
N SER A 385 -26.62 12.41 -20.80
CA SER A 385 -25.58 11.93 -19.91
C SER A 385 -24.33 11.50 -20.67
N VAL A 386 -23.17 11.68 -20.07
CA VAL A 386 -21.89 11.17 -20.55
C VAL A 386 -21.43 10.01 -19.68
N THR A 387 -21.27 8.85 -20.29
CA THR A 387 -20.80 7.64 -19.60
C THR A 387 -19.32 7.41 -19.88
N ARG A 388 -18.51 7.36 -18.82
CA ARG A 388 -17.10 6.94 -18.85
C ARG A 388 -16.98 5.54 -18.26
N LYS A 389 -16.21 4.67 -18.89
CA LYS A 389 -16.05 3.27 -18.47
C LYS A 389 -14.58 2.89 -18.44
N SER A 390 -14.20 2.14 -17.42
CA SER A 390 -12.90 1.49 -17.38
C SER A 390 -13.03 0.10 -16.78
N ARG A 391 -12.41 -0.85 -17.45
CA ARG A 391 -12.30 -2.23 -16.98
C ARG A 391 -10.86 -2.68 -17.06
N ILE A 392 -10.37 -3.28 -16.00
CA ILE A 392 -9.12 -4.03 -15.99
C ILE A 392 -9.35 -5.40 -15.39
N GLY A 393 -8.86 -6.43 -16.07
CA GLY A 393 -8.76 -7.79 -15.55
C GLY A 393 -7.35 -8.31 -15.76
N GLY A 394 -6.85 -9.11 -14.83
CA GLY A 394 -5.53 -9.66 -14.99
C GLY A 394 -5.24 -10.84 -14.09
N PHE A 395 -4.12 -11.49 -14.39
CA PHE A 395 -3.54 -12.53 -13.56
C PHE A 395 -2.11 -12.16 -13.17
N ASP A 396 -1.65 -12.69 -12.06
CA ASP A 396 -0.26 -12.59 -11.59
C ASP A 396 0.18 -13.96 -11.09
N LEU A 397 1.32 -14.42 -11.60
CA LEU A 397 1.96 -15.67 -11.22
C LEU A 397 3.39 -15.35 -10.79
N GLY A 398 3.79 -15.77 -9.60
CA GLY A 398 5.10 -15.50 -9.07
C GLY A 398 5.71 -16.66 -8.32
N PHE A 399 7.04 -16.75 -8.42
CA PHE A 399 7.88 -17.65 -7.64
C PHE A 399 9.06 -16.88 -7.09
N ASP A 400 9.21 -16.93 -5.77
CA ASP A 400 10.32 -16.32 -5.02
C ASP A 400 11.11 -17.43 -4.31
N PHE A 401 12.41 -17.42 -4.46
CA PHE A 401 13.34 -18.33 -3.82
C PHE A 401 14.22 -17.56 -2.86
N ILE A 402 14.21 -17.93 -1.58
CA ILE A 402 15.01 -17.29 -0.53
C ILE A 402 16.00 -18.33 0.01
N TYR A 403 17.28 -18.06 -0.19
CA TYR A 403 18.36 -18.89 0.31
C TYR A 403 19.01 -18.23 1.52
N PHE A 404 18.92 -18.86 2.70
CA PHE A 404 19.47 -18.32 3.94
C PHE A 404 20.95 -18.66 4.09
N LEU A 405 21.74 -17.61 4.30
CA LEU A 405 23.18 -17.66 4.49
C LEU A 405 23.56 -17.40 5.96
N LYS A 406 24.85 -17.42 6.28
CA LYS A 406 25.37 -17.09 7.62
C LYS A 406 25.08 -15.62 7.98
N ASN A 407 24.95 -15.31 9.29
CA ASN A 407 24.79 -13.96 9.83
C ASN A 407 23.57 -13.20 9.30
N SER A 408 22.45 -13.88 9.03
CA SER A 408 21.23 -13.28 8.45
C SER A 408 21.44 -12.69 7.04
N ALA A 409 22.49 -13.08 6.33
CA ALA A 409 22.61 -12.80 4.90
C ALA A 409 21.61 -13.67 4.11
N GLU A 410 21.08 -13.16 3.03
CA GLU A 410 20.07 -13.82 2.21
C GLU A 410 20.35 -13.57 0.73
N PHE A 411 19.92 -14.54 -0.05
CA PHE A 411 19.98 -14.51 -1.49
C PHE A 411 18.58 -14.76 -2.02
N ASP A 412 17.96 -13.72 -2.58
CA ASP A 412 16.59 -13.75 -3.05
C ASP A 412 16.59 -13.62 -4.57
N TYR A 413 15.88 -14.50 -5.25
CA TYR A 413 15.66 -14.41 -6.68
C TYR A 413 14.28 -14.94 -7.04
N GLY A 414 13.74 -14.47 -8.14
CA GLY A 414 12.41 -14.88 -8.53
C GLY A 414 11.98 -14.42 -9.90
N ILE A 415 10.80 -14.89 -10.28
CA ILE A 415 10.13 -14.55 -11.51
C ILE A 415 8.66 -14.22 -11.22
N ASN A 416 8.17 -13.15 -11.87
CA ASN A 416 6.75 -12.78 -11.88
C ASN A 416 6.29 -12.69 -13.33
N ILE A 417 5.12 -13.22 -13.65
CA ILE A 417 4.46 -13.12 -14.94
C ILE A 417 3.08 -12.56 -14.70
N SER A 418 2.77 -11.41 -15.28
CA SER A 418 1.47 -10.77 -15.15
C SER A 418 0.89 -10.49 -16.53
N GLY A 419 -0.41 -10.75 -16.69
CA GLY A 419 -1.14 -10.40 -17.89
C GLY A 419 -2.31 -9.49 -17.56
N PHE A 420 -2.58 -8.49 -18.41
CA PHE A 420 -3.66 -7.52 -18.20
C PHE A 420 -4.48 -7.34 -19.47
N ASN A 421 -5.78 -7.26 -19.30
CA ASN A 421 -6.74 -6.83 -20.31
C ASN A 421 -7.38 -5.54 -19.79
N THR A 422 -7.22 -4.45 -20.54
CA THR A 422 -7.81 -3.15 -20.21
C THR A 422 -8.75 -2.69 -21.31
N GLU A 423 -9.91 -2.19 -20.91
CA GLU A 423 -10.88 -1.49 -21.75
C GLU A 423 -11.17 -0.14 -21.13
N TYR A 424 -11.19 0.90 -21.93
CA TYR A 424 -11.27 2.25 -21.45
C TYR A 424 -12.01 3.14 -22.43
N VAL A 425 -12.95 3.92 -21.93
CA VAL A 425 -13.69 4.94 -22.67
C VAL A 425 -13.82 6.17 -21.79
N THR A 426 -13.34 7.31 -22.27
CA THR A 426 -13.49 8.60 -21.61
C THR A 426 -13.69 9.71 -22.62
N PHE A 427 -13.96 10.91 -22.12
CA PHE A 427 -14.07 12.14 -22.91
C PHE A 427 -13.21 13.20 -22.23
N ASN A 428 -12.49 13.99 -23.04
CA ASN A 428 -11.78 15.16 -22.52
C ASN A 428 -12.75 16.36 -22.36
N GLU A 429 -12.24 17.51 -21.91
CA GLU A 429 -13.05 18.74 -21.75
C GLU A 429 -13.65 19.26 -23.07
N ALA A 430 -12.97 19.01 -24.20
CA ALA A 430 -13.48 19.32 -25.54
C ALA A 430 -14.48 18.27 -26.07
N LYS A 431 -14.98 17.35 -25.21
CA LYS A 431 -15.91 16.25 -25.54
C LYS A 431 -15.35 15.27 -26.59
N GLN A 432 -14.03 15.27 -26.84
CA GLN A 432 -13.39 14.29 -27.71
C GLN A 432 -13.30 12.94 -27.03
N LYS A 433 -13.77 11.90 -27.70
CA LYS A 433 -13.75 10.52 -27.19
C LYS A 433 -12.32 9.98 -27.23
N ILE A 434 -11.88 9.37 -26.12
CA ILE A 434 -10.66 8.61 -26.01
C ILE A 434 -11.05 7.18 -25.65
N GLU A 435 -10.70 6.23 -26.52
CA GLU A 435 -11.05 4.83 -26.36
C GLU A 435 -9.83 3.95 -26.60
N ALA A 436 -9.60 2.98 -25.71
CA ALA A 436 -8.51 2.03 -25.87
C ALA A 436 -8.88 0.65 -25.30
N LYS A 437 -8.43 -0.38 -26.00
CA LYS A 437 -8.51 -1.78 -25.55
C LYS A 437 -7.15 -2.44 -25.78
N ASN A 438 -6.52 -2.85 -24.67
CA ASN A 438 -5.16 -3.37 -24.71
C ASN A 438 -5.03 -4.69 -23.96
N PHE A 439 -4.21 -5.59 -24.53
CA PHE A 439 -3.77 -6.82 -23.88
C PHE A 439 -2.26 -6.72 -23.67
N THR A 440 -1.82 -6.78 -22.44
CA THR A 440 -0.40 -6.62 -22.11
C THR A 440 0.10 -7.77 -21.25
N THR A 441 1.36 -8.14 -21.48
CA THR A 441 2.07 -9.14 -20.68
C THR A 441 3.38 -8.56 -20.19
N GLU A 442 3.61 -8.72 -18.90
CA GLU A 442 4.82 -8.30 -18.20
C GLU A 442 5.51 -9.50 -17.57
N ILE A 443 6.83 -9.56 -17.71
CA ILE A 443 7.66 -10.59 -17.06
C ILE A 443 8.74 -9.86 -16.28
N GLY A 444 8.79 -10.10 -14.97
CA GLY A 444 9.82 -9.56 -14.10
C GLY A 444 10.71 -10.68 -13.58
N VAL A 445 12.01 -10.61 -13.86
CA VAL A 445 13.01 -11.48 -13.25
C VAL A 445 13.87 -10.63 -12.33
N TYR A 446 14.07 -11.07 -11.11
CA TYR A 446 14.87 -10.30 -10.17
C TYR A 446 15.85 -11.16 -9.38
N PHE A 447 16.83 -10.45 -8.84
CA PHE A 447 17.95 -10.99 -8.11
C PHE A 447 18.35 -9.98 -7.02
N SER A 448 18.43 -10.40 -5.79
CA SER A 448 18.78 -9.56 -4.65
C SER A 448 19.71 -10.31 -3.70
N TYR A 449 20.78 -9.66 -3.28
CA TYR A 449 21.72 -10.21 -2.31
C TYR A 449 21.83 -9.31 -1.09
N LYS A 450 21.42 -9.79 0.07
CA LYS A 450 21.56 -9.08 1.33
C LYS A 450 22.80 -9.54 2.06
N TYR A 451 23.82 -8.67 2.12
CA TYR A 451 25.03 -8.86 2.91
C TYR A 451 24.92 -8.16 4.25
N VAL A 452 25.18 -8.88 5.34
CA VAL A 452 25.00 -8.37 6.70
C VAL A 452 26.29 -8.54 7.51
N THR A 453 26.81 -7.43 8.01
CA THR A 453 27.88 -7.37 9.00
C THR A 453 27.41 -6.60 10.24
N PRO A 454 28.15 -6.56 11.33
CA PRO A 454 27.78 -5.75 12.49
C PRO A 454 27.58 -4.26 12.18
N ARG A 455 28.38 -3.71 11.25
CA ARG A 455 28.32 -2.29 10.86
C ARG A 455 27.55 -2.01 9.57
N TRP A 456 27.60 -2.91 8.60
CA TRP A 456 27.03 -2.68 7.28
C TRP A 456 25.94 -3.68 6.94
N VAL A 457 24.86 -3.19 6.34
CA VAL A 457 23.92 -4.00 5.58
C VAL A 457 23.88 -3.43 4.15
N VAL A 458 24.25 -4.26 3.19
CA VAL A 458 24.33 -3.89 1.77
C VAL A 458 23.40 -4.82 1.01
N GLN A 459 22.49 -4.27 0.25
CA GLN A 459 21.49 -5.04 -0.51
C GLN A 459 21.40 -4.51 -1.95
N PRO A 460 22.34 -4.91 -2.84
CA PRO A 460 22.16 -4.72 -4.27
C PRO A 460 21.06 -5.62 -4.81
N SER A 461 20.31 -5.14 -5.76
CA SER A 461 19.35 -5.92 -6.52
C SER A 461 19.29 -5.47 -7.98
N LEU A 462 18.98 -6.40 -8.86
CA LEU A 462 18.76 -6.16 -10.27
C LEU A 462 17.43 -6.79 -10.65
N ARG A 463 16.58 -6.03 -11.30
CA ARG A 463 15.36 -6.51 -11.93
C ARG A 463 15.43 -6.26 -13.43
N ALA A 464 15.05 -7.24 -14.21
CA ALA A 464 14.75 -7.08 -15.62
C ALA A 464 13.23 -7.13 -15.78
N GLN A 465 12.62 -5.99 -16.07
CA GLN A 465 11.18 -5.90 -16.35
C GLN A 465 10.99 -5.93 -17.86
N VAL A 466 10.36 -7.00 -18.37
CA VAL A 466 10.07 -7.21 -19.77
C VAL A 466 8.60 -6.88 -20.02
N TYR A 467 8.35 -5.93 -20.88
CA TYR A 467 7.04 -5.56 -21.39
C TYR A 467 6.86 -6.21 -22.76
N ALA A 468 6.38 -7.46 -22.75
CA ALA A 468 6.36 -8.31 -23.94
C ALA A 468 5.54 -7.71 -25.09
N SER A 469 4.38 -7.13 -24.78
CA SER A 469 3.50 -6.51 -25.78
C SER A 469 4.08 -5.24 -26.40
N LEU A 470 5.05 -4.61 -25.76
CA LEU A 470 5.76 -3.42 -26.24
C LEU A 470 7.17 -3.75 -26.76
N SER A 471 7.55 -5.03 -26.79
CA SER A 471 8.89 -5.49 -27.16
C SER A 471 10.03 -4.72 -26.47
N THR A 472 9.82 -4.36 -25.20
CA THR A 472 10.72 -3.50 -24.43
C THR A 472 11.19 -4.18 -23.15
N VAL A 473 12.48 -4.06 -22.85
CA VAL A 473 13.09 -4.52 -21.61
C VAL A 473 13.60 -3.32 -20.82
N SER A 474 13.19 -3.21 -19.56
CA SER A 474 13.69 -2.20 -18.63
C SER A 474 14.62 -2.87 -17.60
N PRO A 475 15.94 -2.65 -17.70
CA PRO A 475 16.86 -3.02 -16.62
C PRO A 475 16.69 -2.05 -15.45
N GLU A 476 16.52 -2.59 -14.26
CA GLU A 476 16.21 -1.82 -13.03
C GLU A 476 17.24 -2.16 -11.94
N PRO A 477 18.44 -1.57 -11.99
CA PRO A 477 19.42 -1.69 -10.92
C PRO A 477 18.93 -0.92 -9.69
N ARG A 478 19.08 -1.51 -8.51
CA ARG A 478 18.69 -0.90 -7.22
C ARG A 478 19.73 -1.24 -6.16
N LEU A 479 19.93 -0.31 -5.26
CA LEU A 479 20.86 -0.47 -4.14
C LEU A 479 20.22 0.07 -2.87
N ARG A 480 20.30 -0.73 -1.79
CA ARG A 480 19.89 -0.34 -0.44
C ARG A 480 21.08 -0.54 0.50
N LEU A 481 21.39 0.49 1.26
CA LEU A 481 22.55 0.54 2.14
C LEU A 481 22.13 0.95 3.55
N LYS A 482 22.79 0.38 4.55
CA LYS A 482 22.72 0.85 5.92
C LYS A 482 24.06 0.72 6.60
N TYR A 483 24.45 1.77 7.32
CA TYR A 483 25.59 1.82 8.18
C TYR A 483 25.17 1.99 9.65
N ASN A 484 25.44 1.01 10.49
CA ASN A 484 25.24 1.06 11.92
C ASN A 484 26.44 1.81 12.55
N ALA A 485 26.37 3.14 12.62
CA ALA A 485 27.44 3.97 13.15
C ALA A 485 27.65 3.72 14.64
N THR A 486 26.55 3.58 15.38
CA THR A 486 26.53 3.17 16.79
C THR A 486 25.36 2.22 17.04
N ASP A 487 25.19 1.76 18.27
CA ASP A 487 24.01 1.00 18.67
C ASP A 487 22.71 1.78 18.53
N LYS A 488 22.78 3.11 18.56
CA LYS A 488 21.64 4.01 18.50
C LYS A 488 21.49 4.73 17.17
N LEU A 489 22.58 4.97 16.44
CA LEU A 489 22.59 5.75 15.20
C LEU A 489 22.82 4.84 13.99
N ARG A 490 21.92 4.91 13.01
CA ARG A 490 21.98 4.19 11.74
C ARG A 490 21.78 5.17 10.60
N ILE A 491 22.72 5.15 9.64
CA ILE A 491 22.65 5.94 8.40
C ILE A 491 22.17 5.01 7.30
N LYS A 492 21.26 5.50 6.47
CA LYS A 492 20.58 4.71 5.43
C LYS A 492 20.63 5.43 4.08
N ALA A 493 20.77 4.66 3.02
CA ALA A 493 20.63 5.17 1.65
C ALA A 493 19.94 4.12 0.75
N SER A 494 19.20 4.58 -0.23
CA SER A 494 18.61 3.72 -1.27
C SER A 494 18.48 4.49 -2.56
N GLY A 495 18.67 3.80 -3.69
CA GLY A 495 18.45 4.37 -5.01
C GLY A 495 18.21 3.29 -6.04
N GLY A 496 17.67 3.69 -7.18
CA GLY A 496 17.43 2.77 -8.29
C GLY A 496 16.52 3.31 -9.37
N ARG A 497 16.37 2.50 -10.41
CA ARG A 497 15.49 2.73 -11.55
C ARG A 497 14.23 1.89 -11.44
N PHE A 498 13.11 2.45 -11.90
CA PHE A 498 11.78 1.83 -11.86
C PHE A 498 11.05 2.11 -13.16
N SER A 499 10.21 1.19 -13.59
CA SER A 499 9.34 1.37 -14.76
C SER A 499 7.92 0.88 -14.50
N GLN A 500 6.99 1.41 -15.30
CA GLN A 500 5.55 1.14 -15.18
C GLN A 500 4.86 1.23 -16.54
N ASN A 501 3.89 0.34 -16.73
CA ASN A 501 3.07 0.29 -17.94
C ASN A 501 1.64 0.85 -17.73
N PHE A 502 1.27 1.21 -16.52
CA PHE A 502 -0.08 1.68 -16.20
C PHE A 502 -0.16 3.21 -16.33
N THR A 503 -1.26 3.67 -16.92
CA THR A 503 -1.60 5.10 -17.06
C THR A 503 -3.01 5.33 -16.53
N SER A 504 -3.22 6.48 -15.89
CA SER A 504 -4.53 6.89 -15.38
C SER A 504 -5.29 7.73 -16.39
N ALA A 505 -6.62 7.69 -16.29
CA ALA A 505 -7.51 8.63 -16.94
C ALA A 505 -7.51 10.03 -16.29
N SER A 506 -7.00 10.13 -15.06
CA SER A 506 -6.97 11.39 -14.33
C SER A 506 -5.81 12.25 -14.79
N SER A 507 -6.05 13.55 -14.93
CA SER A 507 -5.02 14.53 -15.19
C SER A 507 -4.42 15.06 -13.89
N ASP A 508 -3.10 15.23 -13.84
CA ASP A 508 -2.40 15.93 -12.74
C ASP A 508 -2.76 17.43 -12.66
N LYS A 509 -3.55 17.90 -13.62
CA LYS A 509 -4.05 19.28 -13.74
C LYS A 509 -5.41 19.49 -13.06
N ASP A 510 -6.14 18.41 -12.71
CA ASP A 510 -7.49 18.47 -12.14
C ASP A 510 -7.52 18.07 -10.66
N VAL A 511 -8.16 18.91 -9.83
CA VAL A 511 -8.25 18.71 -8.37
C VAL A 511 -9.21 17.57 -8.01
N VAL A 512 -10.33 17.47 -8.72
CA VAL A 512 -11.36 16.45 -8.47
C VAL A 512 -11.46 15.54 -9.66
N ASN A 513 -11.07 14.30 -9.46
CA ASN A 513 -11.28 13.24 -10.44
C ASN A 513 -11.92 12.04 -9.76
N LEU A 514 -13.22 11.89 -9.96
CA LEU A 514 -14.02 10.80 -9.40
C LEU A 514 -13.92 9.53 -10.24
N PHE A 515 -13.47 9.63 -11.49
CA PHE A 515 -13.34 8.49 -12.41
C PHE A 515 -11.94 7.89 -12.36
N ASN A 516 -11.79 6.74 -11.74
CA ASN A 516 -10.53 6.00 -11.65
C ASN A 516 -10.34 5.08 -12.88
N GLY A 517 -10.16 5.67 -14.06
CA GLY A 517 -9.86 4.91 -15.26
C GLY A 517 -8.41 4.41 -15.29
N ILE A 518 -8.23 3.16 -15.72
CA ILE A 518 -6.93 2.50 -15.78
C ILE A 518 -6.67 1.95 -17.19
N LEU A 519 -5.54 2.31 -17.76
CA LEU A 519 -5.08 1.82 -19.05
C LEU A 519 -3.67 1.25 -18.93
N THR A 520 -3.36 0.30 -19.81
CA THR A 520 -1.99 -0.20 -20.00
C THR A 520 -1.53 0.08 -21.43
N ALA A 521 -0.21 0.29 -21.62
CA ALA A 521 0.42 0.46 -22.91
C ALA A 521 -0.28 1.51 -23.81
N PRO A 522 -0.40 2.77 -23.40
CA PRO A 522 -0.96 3.78 -24.28
C PRO A 522 -0.14 3.83 -25.57
N THR A 523 -0.81 3.66 -26.72
CA THR A 523 -0.19 3.60 -28.04
C THR A 523 -0.31 4.91 -28.82
N ASN A 524 -1.41 5.66 -28.60
CA ASN A 524 -1.63 6.97 -29.21
C ASN A 524 -1.00 8.07 -28.35
N VAL A 525 0.35 8.11 -28.36
CA VAL A 525 1.16 9.09 -27.60
C VAL A 525 1.91 10.01 -28.57
N GLN A 526 2.31 11.18 -28.09
CA GLN A 526 3.18 12.08 -28.83
C GLN A 526 4.42 11.33 -29.36
N GLU A 527 4.81 11.61 -30.61
CA GLU A 527 5.96 11.01 -31.27
C GLU A 527 7.28 11.60 -30.74
N THR A 528 7.28 12.88 -30.42
CA THR A 528 8.42 13.57 -29.81
C THR A 528 7.97 14.43 -28.65
N PHE A 529 8.85 14.64 -27.67
CA PHE A 529 8.62 15.60 -26.60
C PHE A 529 9.93 16.26 -26.13
N VAL A 530 9.84 17.51 -25.71
CA VAL A 530 10.96 18.25 -25.16
C VAL A 530 11.00 18.03 -23.65
N THR A 531 12.15 17.63 -23.11
CA THR A 531 12.31 17.41 -21.67
C THR A 531 12.53 18.73 -20.92
N LEU A 532 12.37 18.73 -19.59
CA LEU A 532 12.68 19.86 -18.70
C LEU A 532 14.09 20.44 -18.94
N TYR A 533 15.04 19.63 -19.37
CA TYR A 533 16.41 20.03 -19.69
C TYR A 533 16.62 20.41 -21.16
N GLN A 534 15.54 20.73 -21.87
CA GLN A 534 15.54 21.16 -23.27
C GLN A 534 16.13 20.13 -24.26
N ASN A 535 16.05 18.85 -23.91
CA ASN A 535 16.45 17.78 -24.82
C ASN A 535 15.21 17.19 -25.49
N GLU A 536 15.20 17.19 -26.81
CA GLU A 536 14.17 16.49 -27.57
C GLU A 536 14.38 14.97 -27.48
N LYS A 537 13.29 14.23 -27.26
CA LYS A 537 13.28 12.77 -27.19
C LYS A 537 12.19 12.20 -28.09
N THR A 538 12.52 11.10 -28.74
CA THR A 538 11.56 10.26 -29.46
C THR A 538 11.33 9.00 -28.62
N PRO A 539 10.23 8.91 -27.86
CA PRO A 539 9.94 7.75 -27.03
C PRO A 539 9.56 6.55 -27.90
N LYS A 540 9.98 5.37 -27.50
CA LYS A 540 9.59 4.13 -28.19
C LYS A 540 8.15 3.71 -27.91
N ASN A 541 7.61 4.14 -26.78
CA ASN A 541 6.27 3.79 -26.26
C ASN A 541 5.91 4.68 -25.07
N GLY A 542 4.67 4.55 -24.59
CA GLY A 542 4.14 5.28 -23.42
C GLY A 542 4.53 4.75 -22.04
N LEU A 543 5.58 3.93 -21.90
CA LEU A 543 6.05 3.46 -20.59
C LEU A 543 6.52 4.62 -19.71
N GLN A 544 6.21 4.54 -18.44
CA GLN A 544 6.65 5.52 -17.45
C GLN A 544 7.94 5.04 -16.75
N TYR A 545 8.84 5.98 -16.46
CA TYR A 545 10.14 5.69 -15.84
C TYR A 545 10.45 6.68 -14.72
N ALA A 546 11.01 6.16 -13.63
CA ALA A 546 11.49 6.98 -12.52
C ALA A 546 12.85 6.51 -11.99
N TRP A 547 13.61 7.49 -11.48
CA TRP A 547 14.81 7.27 -10.66
C TRP A 547 14.54 7.76 -9.25
N HIS A 548 14.93 6.98 -8.26
CA HIS A 548 14.86 7.35 -6.86
C HIS A 548 16.25 7.46 -6.26
N ALA A 549 16.46 8.50 -5.45
CA ALA A 549 17.59 8.65 -4.56
C ALA A 549 17.07 9.08 -3.18
N ILE A 550 17.36 8.28 -2.16
CA ILE A 550 16.83 8.48 -0.81
C ILE A 550 17.97 8.29 0.16
N GLY A 551 18.11 9.21 1.11
CA GLY A 551 19.11 9.14 2.18
C GLY A 551 18.52 9.59 3.51
N GLY A 552 19.05 9.08 4.61
CA GLY A 552 18.54 9.47 5.91
C GLY A 552 19.24 8.80 7.07
N PHE A 553 18.78 9.10 8.26
CA PHE A 553 19.26 8.46 9.47
C PHE A 553 18.12 8.09 10.41
N GLU A 554 18.36 7.09 11.21
CA GLU A 554 17.49 6.66 12.29
C GLU A 554 18.29 6.70 13.60
N TYR A 555 17.72 7.36 14.61
CA TYR A 555 18.34 7.54 15.91
C TYR A 555 17.40 7.12 17.05
N ASP A 556 17.84 6.14 17.87
CA ASP A 556 17.14 5.76 19.09
C ASP A 556 17.62 6.67 20.24
N LEU A 557 16.93 7.81 20.45
CA LEU A 557 17.23 8.78 21.50
C LEU A 557 17.20 8.10 22.88
N THR A 558 16.16 7.32 23.11
CA THR A 558 16.00 6.45 24.29
C THR A 558 15.47 5.08 23.85
N LYS A 559 15.31 4.13 24.77
CA LYS A 559 14.62 2.86 24.48
C LYS A 559 13.16 3.04 24.03
N ARG A 560 12.53 4.20 24.27
CA ARG A 560 11.12 4.50 23.99
C ARG A 560 10.92 5.52 22.88
N ILE A 561 11.95 6.33 22.58
CA ILE A 561 11.87 7.40 21.57
C ILE A 561 12.80 7.03 20.43
N SER A 562 12.25 6.96 19.22
CA SER A 562 13.00 6.85 17.97
C SER A 562 12.69 8.01 17.04
N VAL A 563 13.70 8.50 16.36
CA VAL A 563 13.65 9.56 15.37
C VAL A 563 14.13 9.00 14.04
N ASN A 564 13.39 9.20 12.97
CA ASN A 564 13.78 8.87 11.61
C ASN A 564 13.66 10.12 10.74
N LEU A 565 14.74 10.52 10.09
CA LEU A 565 14.77 11.60 9.12
C LEU A 565 15.22 11.05 7.78
N GLU A 566 14.48 11.32 6.73
CA GLU A 566 14.78 10.90 5.37
C GLU A 566 14.61 12.07 4.41
N GLY A 567 15.63 12.32 3.57
CA GLY A 567 15.53 13.16 2.39
C GLY A 567 15.34 12.29 1.15
N TYR A 568 14.56 12.76 0.19
CA TYR A 568 14.33 12.04 -1.05
C TYR A 568 14.38 12.96 -2.27
N TYR A 569 14.78 12.38 -3.40
CA TYR A 569 14.67 12.94 -4.75
C TYR A 569 14.14 11.85 -5.68
N LYS A 570 13.08 12.15 -6.43
CA LYS A 570 12.52 11.32 -7.49
C LYS A 570 12.52 12.10 -8.79
N TYR A 571 13.14 11.55 -9.81
CA TYR A 571 13.10 12.09 -11.17
C TYR A 571 12.26 11.18 -12.05
N PHE A 572 11.15 11.71 -12.53
CA PHE A 572 10.26 11.04 -13.48
C PHE A 572 10.71 11.42 -14.89
N SER A 573 11.50 10.55 -15.50
CA SER A 573 12.13 10.86 -16.80
C SER A 573 11.16 10.73 -17.99
N GLN A 574 10.05 10.03 -17.80
CA GLN A 574 8.93 9.93 -18.74
C GLN A 574 7.67 9.56 -17.97
N LEU A 575 6.63 10.34 -18.13
CA LEU A 575 5.27 10.11 -17.66
C LEU A 575 4.32 10.19 -18.86
N SER A 576 3.24 9.43 -18.82
CA SER A 576 2.14 9.54 -19.77
C SER A 576 0.93 10.13 -19.06
N ASN A 577 0.37 11.20 -19.60
CA ASN A 577 -0.82 11.87 -19.08
C ASN A 577 -1.87 11.97 -20.17
N ILE A 578 -3.16 12.03 -19.79
CA ILE A 578 -4.25 12.21 -20.74
C ILE A 578 -4.13 13.61 -21.38
N ASN A 579 -4.39 13.70 -22.68
CA ASN A 579 -4.29 14.95 -23.39
C ASN A 579 -5.59 15.77 -23.26
N SER A 580 -5.58 16.76 -22.38
CA SER A 580 -6.69 17.71 -22.21
C SER A 580 -6.84 18.68 -23.39
N ASN A 581 -5.77 18.84 -24.21
CA ASN A 581 -5.74 19.77 -25.34
C ASN A 581 -6.15 19.13 -26.68
N LYS A 582 -6.58 17.86 -26.68
CA LYS A 582 -7.02 17.19 -27.91
C LYS A 582 -8.27 17.83 -28.46
N LEU A 583 -8.16 18.39 -29.67
CA LEU A 583 -9.26 19.03 -30.41
C LEU A 583 -9.67 18.25 -31.67
N PHE A 584 -8.72 17.47 -32.22
CA PHE A 584 -8.91 16.76 -33.49
C PHE A 584 -8.79 15.23 -33.29
N PRO A 585 -9.52 14.43 -34.08
CA PRO A 585 -9.25 13.00 -34.14
C PRO A 585 -7.84 12.75 -34.77
N ASP A 586 -7.19 11.68 -34.35
CA ASP A 586 -5.88 11.29 -34.92
C ASP A 586 -6.10 10.43 -36.20
N GLU A 587 -6.53 11.11 -37.25
CA GLU A 587 -6.82 10.54 -38.57
C GLU A 587 -5.93 11.19 -39.66
N SER A 588 -5.89 10.56 -40.84
CA SER A 588 -5.06 11.01 -41.95
C SER A 588 -5.35 12.44 -42.42
N GLU A 589 -6.59 12.89 -42.27
CA GLU A 589 -7.02 14.26 -42.60
C GLU A 589 -6.29 15.31 -41.75
N PHE A 590 -5.95 14.97 -40.50
CA PHE A 590 -5.29 15.84 -39.55
C PHE A 590 -3.79 15.55 -39.39
N SER A 591 -3.17 14.93 -40.40
CA SER A 591 -1.75 14.52 -40.35
C SER A 591 -0.76 15.68 -40.12
N LEU A 592 -1.12 16.89 -40.55
CA LEU A 592 -0.32 18.10 -40.40
C LEU A 592 -0.60 18.87 -39.08
N VAL A 593 -1.56 18.42 -38.29
CA VAL A 593 -1.87 19.02 -36.99
C VAL A 593 -0.84 18.52 -35.96
N ASP A 594 -0.41 19.40 -35.06
CA ASP A 594 0.52 19.05 -33.99
C ASP A 594 -0.01 17.93 -33.11
N ASP A 595 0.85 17.04 -32.64
CA ASP A 595 0.53 15.91 -31.80
C ASP A 595 -0.22 16.31 -30.52
N VAL A 596 0.12 17.45 -29.90
CA VAL A 596 -0.56 17.97 -28.71
C VAL A 596 -2.03 18.28 -28.92
N LEU A 597 -2.48 18.43 -30.17
CA LEU A 597 -3.88 18.73 -30.51
C LEU A 597 -4.67 17.51 -31.01
N LYS A 598 -4.01 16.36 -31.28
CA LYS A 598 -4.67 15.18 -31.87
C LYS A 598 -4.42 13.87 -31.14
N LYS A 599 -3.25 13.68 -30.50
CA LYS A 599 -2.94 12.46 -29.76
C LYS A 599 -3.76 12.32 -28.46
N ASP A 600 -4.04 11.10 -28.04
CA ASP A 600 -4.81 10.81 -26.82
C ASP A 600 -4.00 11.08 -25.54
N PHE A 601 -2.69 10.89 -25.62
CA PHE A 601 -1.78 11.01 -24.49
C PHE A 601 -0.60 11.92 -24.82
N ILE A 602 -0.29 12.82 -23.88
CA ILE A 602 0.92 13.62 -23.89
C ILE A 602 1.99 12.97 -23.01
N LEU A 603 3.22 13.30 -23.31
CA LEU A 603 4.36 12.88 -22.52
C LEU A 603 4.89 14.06 -21.71
N GLU A 604 5.16 13.75 -20.46
CA GLU A 604 5.66 14.72 -19.49
C GLU A 604 6.90 14.18 -18.80
N ASN A 605 7.64 15.03 -18.18
CA ASN A 605 8.61 14.65 -17.15
C ASN A 605 8.45 15.53 -15.91
N GLY A 606 9.13 15.17 -14.84
CA GLY A 606 9.02 15.95 -13.63
C GLY A 606 9.94 15.46 -12.54
N GLU A 607 9.90 16.18 -11.45
CA GLU A 607 10.69 15.86 -10.28
C GLU A 607 9.90 16.09 -9.00
N SER A 608 10.31 15.35 -7.97
CA SER A 608 9.78 15.53 -6.62
C SER A 608 10.88 15.32 -5.60
N TYR A 609 11.03 16.26 -4.69
CA TYR A 609 12.01 16.19 -3.61
C TYR A 609 11.44 16.69 -2.29
N GLY A 610 12.04 16.26 -1.21
CA GLY A 610 11.58 16.65 0.11
C GLY A 610 12.32 15.97 1.24
N ALA A 611 11.80 16.21 2.44
CA ALA A 611 12.32 15.62 3.68
C ALA A 611 11.17 15.22 4.60
N ASP A 612 11.30 14.05 5.20
CA ASP A 612 10.32 13.44 6.09
C ASP A 612 10.95 13.20 7.47
N LEU A 613 10.36 13.76 8.51
CA LEU A 613 10.72 13.52 9.90
C LEU A 613 9.61 12.70 10.57
N LEU A 614 10.00 11.58 11.19
CA LEU A 614 9.13 10.77 12.04
C LEU A 614 9.72 10.68 13.44
N VAL A 615 8.96 11.10 14.43
CA VAL A 615 9.27 10.91 15.85
C VAL A 615 8.22 9.97 16.45
N LYS A 616 8.70 8.88 17.02
CA LYS A 616 7.84 7.86 17.64
C LYS A 616 8.21 7.67 19.10
N TYR A 617 7.23 7.81 19.98
CA TYR A 617 7.30 7.39 21.38
C TYR A 617 6.40 6.18 21.60
N THR A 618 6.92 5.15 22.22
CA THR A 618 6.14 3.95 22.55
C THR A 618 6.45 3.50 23.97
N ASP A 619 5.42 3.50 24.80
CA ASP A 619 5.44 2.94 26.15
C ASP A 619 4.29 1.94 26.29
N ASP A 620 4.17 1.34 27.44
CA ASP A 620 3.13 0.39 27.82
C ASP A 620 1.71 1.00 27.74
N ARG A 621 1.58 2.30 28.03
CA ARG A 621 0.30 3.03 28.06
C ARG A 621 0.17 4.14 27.03
N LEU A 622 1.29 4.77 26.67
CA LEU A 622 1.32 5.92 25.79
C LEU A 622 2.00 5.57 24.47
N PHE A 623 1.31 5.88 23.41
CA PHE A 623 1.84 5.87 22.05
C PHE A 623 1.73 7.27 21.45
N LEU A 624 2.84 7.83 20.98
CA LEU A 624 2.86 9.08 20.22
C LEU A 624 3.57 8.84 18.89
N TRP A 625 2.99 9.43 17.86
CA TRP A 625 3.49 9.38 16.50
C TRP A 625 3.38 10.78 15.90
N ALA A 626 4.50 11.40 15.63
CA ALA A 626 4.57 12.73 15.03
C ALA A 626 5.34 12.66 13.71
N VAL A 627 4.69 13.09 12.66
CA VAL A 627 5.25 13.16 11.30
C VAL A 627 5.23 14.60 10.83
N TYR A 628 6.32 15.06 10.27
CA TYR A 628 6.41 16.26 9.47
C TYR A 628 7.01 15.91 8.12
N SER A 629 6.35 16.29 7.04
CA SER A 629 6.83 16.13 5.68
C SER A 629 6.88 17.48 4.99
N TYR A 630 8.02 17.79 4.41
CA TYR A 630 8.18 18.85 3.42
C TYR A 630 8.36 18.22 2.06
N GLY A 631 7.61 18.66 1.05
CA GLY A 631 7.72 18.16 -0.31
C GLY A 631 7.49 19.24 -1.36
N LYS A 632 8.19 19.12 -2.48
CA LYS A 632 7.95 19.90 -3.69
C LYS A 632 7.88 18.97 -4.87
N SER A 633 6.86 19.13 -5.71
CA SER A 633 6.67 18.36 -6.94
C SER A 633 6.41 19.33 -8.09
N GLU A 634 7.04 19.06 -9.22
CA GLU A 634 6.90 19.84 -10.47
C GLU A 634 6.78 18.89 -11.65
N ARG A 635 5.98 19.29 -12.64
CA ARG A 635 5.79 18.61 -13.93
C ARG A 635 6.12 19.59 -15.05
N TRP A 636 6.62 19.04 -16.14
CA TRP A 636 6.90 19.73 -17.37
C TRP A 636 6.19 19.01 -18.52
N ASP A 637 5.29 19.70 -19.21
CA ASP A 637 4.44 19.14 -20.28
C ASP A 637 4.97 19.38 -21.69
N GLY A 638 6.17 19.92 -21.82
CA GLY A 638 6.80 20.28 -23.09
C GLY A 638 6.78 21.79 -23.38
N ASP A 639 5.95 22.54 -22.68
CA ASP A 639 5.77 24.00 -22.83
C ASP A 639 5.93 24.75 -21.50
N THR A 640 5.25 24.28 -20.46
CA THR A 640 5.23 24.95 -19.15
C THR A 640 5.58 24.02 -18.00
N THR A 641 6.18 24.60 -16.95
CA THR A 641 6.36 23.92 -15.66
C THR A 641 5.17 24.26 -14.76
N TYR A 642 4.52 23.24 -14.22
CA TYR A 642 3.40 23.41 -13.31
C TYR A 642 3.51 22.53 -12.04
N ALA A 643 2.88 22.98 -10.95
CA ALA A 643 2.73 22.16 -9.75
C ALA A 643 1.53 21.21 -9.94
N PRO A 644 1.70 19.88 -9.78
CA PRO A 644 0.55 18.97 -9.83
C PRO A 644 -0.41 19.23 -8.66
N VAL A 645 -1.69 18.89 -8.81
CA VAL A 645 -2.77 19.15 -7.84
C VAL A 645 -2.50 18.64 -6.42
N PHE A 646 -1.59 17.69 -6.27
CA PHE A 646 -1.20 17.10 -4.99
C PHE A 646 0.09 17.70 -4.40
N ASP A 647 0.64 18.78 -4.96
CA ASP A 647 1.86 19.43 -4.44
C ASP A 647 1.57 20.17 -3.13
N ARG A 648 1.59 19.42 -2.03
CA ARG A 648 1.47 19.96 -0.67
C ARG A 648 2.84 20.17 -0.06
N ARG A 649 3.18 21.43 0.21
CA ARG A 649 4.51 21.82 0.72
C ARG A 649 4.77 21.32 2.13
N HIS A 650 3.82 21.47 3.04
CA HIS A 650 3.94 21.09 4.44
C HIS A 650 2.79 20.19 4.83
N ASN A 651 3.12 19.05 5.43
CA ASN A 651 2.15 18.11 5.96
C ASN A 651 2.58 17.62 7.35
N ILE A 652 1.70 17.78 8.34
CA ILE A 652 1.95 17.39 9.73
C ILE A 652 0.88 16.40 10.15
N ASN A 653 1.28 15.30 10.75
CA ASN A 653 0.37 14.30 11.33
C ASN A 653 0.80 14.00 12.76
N LEU A 654 -0.07 14.26 13.71
CA LEU A 654 0.14 13.95 15.12
C LEU A 654 -0.91 12.92 15.56
N VAL A 655 -0.44 11.79 16.10
CA VAL A 655 -1.30 10.75 16.67
C VAL A 655 -0.85 10.48 18.10
N GLY A 656 -1.79 10.48 19.02
CA GLY A 656 -1.57 10.15 20.41
C GLY A 656 -2.62 9.16 20.90
N THR A 657 -2.20 8.09 21.57
CA THR A 657 -3.10 7.10 22.15
C THR A 657 -2.67 6.78 23.58
N TYR A 658 -3.59 6.90 24.54
CA TYR A 658 -3.33 6.61 25.94
C TYR A 658 -4.33 5.59 26.49
N SER A 659 -3.80 4.54 27.14
CA SER A 659 -4.57 3.47 27.78
C SER A 659 -4.68 3.68 29.26
N PHE A 660 -5.90 3.89 29.76
CA PHE A 660 -6.22 4.18 31.16
C PHE A 660 -6.49 2.92 32.00
N GLY A 661 -6.26 3.03 33.30
CA GLY A 661 -6.56 2.02 34.31
C GLY A 661 -5.57 0.85 34.36
N LYS A 662 -5.67 0.03 35.41
CA LYS A 662 -4.79 -1.14 35.60
C LYS A 662 -4.99 -2.20 34.52
N LYS A 663 -6.20 -2.39 34.02
CA LYS A 663 -6.58 -3.37 32.98
C LYS A 663 -6.39 -2.84 31.55
N LYS A 664 -6.04 -1.55 31.37
CA LYS A 664 -5.87 -0.88 30.07
C LYS A 664 -7.09 -1.09 29.14
N ASN A 665 -8.27 -1.06 29.70
CA ASN A 665 -9.52 -1.34 29.01
C ASN A 665 -10.30 -0.08 28.59
N LEU A 666 -9.79 1.10 28.90
CA LEU A 666 -10.23 2.39 28.38
C LEU A 666 -9.08 3.01 27.62
N GLU A 667 -9.30 3.40 26.38
CA GLU A 667 -8.33 3.99 25.50
C GLU A 667 -8.88 5.29 24.91
N VAL A 668 -8.07 6.34 24.92
CA VAL A 668 -8.37 7.61 24.25
C VAL A 668 -7.30 7.85 23.22
N SER A 669 -7.74 8.09 21.99
CA SER A 669 -6.88 8.36 20.85
C SER A 669 -7.22 9.71 20.24
N ILE A 670 -6.18 10.45 19.86
CA ILE A 670 -6.29 11.77 19.24
C ILE A 670 -5.48 11.74 17.95
N ARG A 671 -6.02 12.30 16.88
CA ARG A 671 -5.33 12.51 15.61
C ARG A 671 -5.52 13.97 15.19
N TRP A 672 -4.41 14.63 14.90
CA TRP A 672 -4.44 15.97 14.33
C TRP A 672 -3.63 15.99 13.04
N ASN A 673 -4.24 16.50 11.99
CA ASN A 673 -3.65 16.65 10.67
C ASN A 673 -3.59 18.12 10.32
N PHE A 674 -2.49 18.54 9.70
CA PHE A 674 -2.31 19.84 9.09
C PHE A 674 -1.69 19.67 7.71
N GLY A 675 -2.17 20.42 6.73
CA GLY A 675 -1.61 20.49 5.39
C GLY A 675 -1.63 21.89 4.83
N SER A 676 -0.53 22.34 4.23
CA SER A 676 -0.56 23.57 3.41
C SER A 676 -1.52 23.39 2.24
N GLY A 677 -2.03 24.51 1.69
CA GLY A 677 -2.99 24.51 0.60
C GLY A 677 -2.51 23.73 -0.62
N LEU A 678 -3.42 22.97 -1.22
CA LEU A 678 -3.20 22.30 -2.49
C LEU A 678 -3.28 23.30 -3.64
N PRO A 679 -2.52 23.11 -4.73
CA PRO A 679 -2.62 23.93 -5.92
C PRO A 679 -3.99 23.81 -6.58
N PHE A 680 -4.44 24.88 -7.22
CA PHE A 680 -5.61 24.85 -8.10
C PHE A 680 -5.47 25.89 -9.22
N THR A 681 -6.18 25.66 -10.31
CA THR A 681 -6.24 26.57 -11.45
C THR A 681 -7.36 27.56 -11.24
N PRO A 682 -7.09 28.89 -11.15
CA PRO A 682 -8.12 29.89 -10.96
C PRO A 682 -8.93 30.11 -12.23
N THR A 683 -10.19 30.50 -12.08
CA THR A 683 -11.01 31.04 -13.15
C THR A 683 -10.72 32.54 -13.28
N THR A 684 -10.29 33.00 -14.44
CA THR A 684 -9.95 34.41 -14.71
C THR A 684 -11.05 35.16 -15.44
N GLY A 685 -12.01 34.45 -16.00
CA GLY A 685 -13.15 35.01 -16.70
C GLY A 685 -14.08 33.96 -17.28
N PHE A 686 -15.02 34.43 -18.05
CA PHE A 686 -15.98 33.56 -18.74
C PHE A 686 -16.11 34.03 -20.21
N TYR A 687 -16.38 33.07 -21.08
CA TYR A 687 -16.65 33.35 -22.48
C TYR A 687 -17.76 32.44 -22.98
N GLU A 688 -18.34 32.76 -24.15
CA GLU A 688 -19.32 31.89 -24.80
C GLU A 688 -18.64 30.61 -25.29
N GLY A 689 -19.11 29.44 -24.80
CA GLY A 689 -18.51 28.17 -25.07
C GLY A 689 -18.74 27.72 -26.52
N GLN A 690 -17.75 27.02 -27.05
CA GLN A 690 -17.83 26.40 -28.37
C GLN A 690 -17.60 24.90 -28.23
N THR A 691 -18.42 24.08 -28.92
CA THR A 691 -18.21 22.65 -28.95
C THR A 691 -17.43 22.25 -30.20
N PHE A 692 -16.46 21.37 -30.01
CA PHE A 692 -15.59 20.86 -31.07
C PHE A 692 -15.87 19.39 -31.33
N ASN A 693 -17.10 19.03 -31.70
CA ASN A 693 -17.46 17.67 -32.08
C ASN A 693 -16.80 17.32 -33.43
N GLY A 694 -15.74 16.53 -33.40
CA GLY A 694 -15.01 16.17 -34.61
C GLY A 694 -13.95 17.19 -35.08
N GLY A 695 -13.44 18.03 -34.19
CA GLY A 695 -12.44 19.06 -34.47
C GLY A 695 -13.03 20.44 -34.78
N VAL A 696 -12.16 21.40 -35.07
CA VAL A 696 -12.58 22.78 -35.42
C VAL A 696 -13.10 22.77 -36.85
N THR A 697 -14.39 23.10 -37.03
CA THR A 697 -15.06 23.23 -38.33
C THR A 697 -15.36 24.70 -38.64
N THR A 698 -15.71 25.04 -39.88
CA THR A 698 -16.07 26.40 -40.31
C THR A 698 -17.35 26.90 -39.62
N ASN A 699 -18.13 26.06 -38.97
CA ASN A 699 -19.42 26.39 -38.36
C ASN A 699 -19.33 26.54 -36.82
N VAL A 700 -18.13 26.49 -36.24
CA VAL A 700 -17.89 26.58 -34.80
C VAL A 700 -18.56 27.79 -34.16
N GLY A 701 -18.54 28.95 -34.83
CA GLY A 701 -19.12 30.20 -34.32
C GLY A 701 -20.65 30.23 -34.29
N THR A 702 -21.36 29.24 -34.86
CA THR A 702 -22.82 29.22 -34.92
C THR A 702 -23.49 28.04 -34.21
N SER A 703 -22.70 27.09 -33.76
CA SER A 703 -23.26 25.80 -33.30
C SER A 703 -23.65 25.76 -31.82
N ASN A 704 -23.25 26.69 -30.96
CA ASN A 704 -23.55 26.68 -29.51
C ASN A 704 -23.65 28.09 -28.90
N ALA A 705 -24.37 28.97 -29.51
CA ALA A 705 -24.69 30.28 -28.90
C ALA A 705 -25.44 30.01 -27.57
N ASN A 706 -24.92 30.51 -26.45
CA ASN A 706 -25.46 30.56 -25.09
C ASN A 706 -24.86 29.57 -24.03
N GLU A 707 -23.86 28.76 -24.33
CA GLU A 707 -23.13 28.04 -23.27
C GLU A 707 -22.00 28.95 -22.70
N VAL A 708 -21.98 29.11 -21.38
CA VAL A 708 -20.92 29.83 -20.69
C VAL A 708 -19.80 28.84 -20.33
N THR A 709 -18.59 29.16 -20.82
CA THR A 709 -17.37 28.39 -20.50
C THR A 709 -16.41 29.24 -19.67
N THR A 710 -15.65 28.59 -18.81
CA THR A 710 -14.68 29.25 -17.95
C THR A 710 -13.37 29.53 -18.69
N LEU A 711 -12.89 30.78 -18.61
CA LEU A 711 -11.51 31.12 -18.99
C LEU A 711 -10.59 30.82 -17.81
N LEU A 712 -9.76 29.76 -17.94
CA LEU A 712 -8.85 29.34 -16.92
C LEU A 712 -7.58 30.21 -16.92
N GLY A 713 -7.06 30.50 -15.74
CA GLY A 713 -5.74 31.11 -15.57
C GLY A 713 -4.62 30.06 -15.74
N THR A 714 -3.41 30.45 -15.33
CA THR A 714 -2.26 29.52 -15.36
C THR A 714 -2.51 28.27 -14.52
N PHE A 715 -2.17 27.12 -15.04
CA PHE A 715 -2.41 25.83 -14.38
C PHE A 715 -1.79 25.79 -12.97
N ASN A 716 -2.65 25.49 -11.98
CA ASN A 716 -2.27 25.27 -10.59
C ASN A 716 -1.41 26.39 -9.98
N SER A 717 -1.59 27.65 -10.47
CA SER A 717 -0.83 28.80 -10.00
C SER A 717 -1.22 29.29 -8.61
N GLU A 718 -2.48 29.04 -8.21
CA GLU A 718 -3.01 29.45 -6.92
C GLU A 718 -3.05 28.28 -5.92
N ARG A 719 -3.25 28.60 -4.63
CA ARG A 719 -3.33 27.60 -3.58
C ARG A 719 -4.57 27.79 -2.72
N LEU A 720 -5.25 26.66 -2.44
CA LEU A 720 -6.34 26.61 -1.49
C LEU A 720 -5.84 27.01 -0.08
N PRO A 721 -6.71 27.46 0.81
CA PRO A 721 -6.39 27.66 2.22
C PRO A 721 -5.85 26.39 2.89
N THR A 722 -5.15 26.58 4.01
CA THR A 722 -4.59 25.47 4.79
C THR A 722 -5.68 24.55 5.30
N TYR A 723 -5.44 23.25 5.18
CA TYR A 723 -6.26 22.18 5.76
C TYR A 723 -5.79 21.86 7.18
N HIS A 724 -6.70 21.72 8.14
CA HIS A 724 -6.39 21.05 9.40
C HIS A 724 -7.63 20.44 10.04
N ARG A 725 -7.46 19.34 10.77
CA ARG A 725 -8.53 18.60 11.39
C ARG A 725 -8.07 17.91 12.67
N LEU A 726 -8.94 17.88 13.67
CA LEU A 726 -8.77 17.13 14.91
C LEU A 726 -9.84 16.05 15.00
N ASP A 727 -9.42 14.81 15.22
CA ASP A 727 -10.28 13.66 15.46
C ASP A 727 -9.99 13.06 16.83
N ILE A 728 -11.02 12.68 17.57
CA ILE A 728 -10.93 12.06 18.89
C ILE A 728 -11.71 10.75 18.90
N THR A 729 -11.13 9.70 19.45
CA THR A 729 -11.77 8.39 19.60
C THR A 729 -11.58 7.87 21.03
N VAL A 730 -12.65 7.39 21.63
CA VAL A 730 -12.65 6.73 22.93
C VAL A 730 -13.13 5.31 22.78
N LYS A 731 -12.35 4.34 23.26
CA LYS A 731 -12.68 2.91 23.21
C LYS A 731 -12.74 2.32 24.62
N LYS A 732 -13.78 1.56 24.89
CA LYS A 732 -13.96 0.87 26.17
C LYS A 732 -14.19 -0.62 25.94
N LYS A 733 -13.32 -1.47 26.52
CA LYS A 733 -13.41 -2.94 26.44
C LYS A 733 -13.97 -3.52 27.74
N PHE A 734 -14.97 -4.40 27.61
CA PHE A 734 -15.53 -5.21 28.68
C PHE A 734 -15.12 -6.65 28.41
N ILE A 735 -14.30 -7.21 29.30
CA ILE A 735 -13.76 -8.56 29.15
C ILE A 735 -14.49 -9.48 30.14
N PHE A 736 -15.18 -10.47 29.62
CA PHE A 736 -15.95 -11.45 30.38
C PHE A 736 -15.09 -12.64 30.83
N LYS A 737 -15.62 -13.45 31.77
CA LYS A 737 -14.91 -14.63 32.33
C LYS A 737 -14.61 -15.70 31.27
N ASN A 738 -15.48 -15.87 30.29
CA ASN A 738 -15.31 -16.79 29.13
C ASN A 738 -14.32 -16.26 28.08
N LYS A 739 -13.69 -15.08 28.32
CA LYS A 739 -12.77 -14.35 27.42
C LYS A 739 -13.45 -13.64 26.24
N ASP A 740 -14.75 -13.60 26.18
CA ASP A 740 -15.48 -12.75 25.23
C ASP A 740 -15.22 -11.27 25.55
N ILE A 741 -15.27 -10.45 24.51
CA ILE A 741 -15.01 -9.02 24.63
C ILE A 741 -16.13 -8.25 23.95
N ILE A 742 -16.75 -7.36 24.71
CA ILE A 742 -17.57 -6.29 24.14
C ILE A 742 -16.72 -5.01 24.13
N GLU A 743 -16.65 -4.36 22.97
CA GLU A 743 -15.96 -3.08 22.82
C GLU A 743 -16.96 -2.02 22.36
N LEU A 744 -17.03 -0.92 23.12
CA LEU A 744 -17.75 0.29 22.75
C LEU A 744 -16.74 1.32 22.24
N VAL A 745 -17.08 1.97 21.14
CA VAL A 745 -16.30 3.02 20.52
C VAL A 745 -17.17 4.25 20.36
N ALA A 746 -16.65 5.41 20.76
CA ALA A 746 -17.23 6.71 20.47
C ALA A 746 -16.16 7.55 19.79
N SER A 747 -16.49 8.18 18.67
CA SER A 747 -15.54 9.03 17.95
C SER A 747 -16.21 10.30 17.46
N VAL A 748 -15.39 11.33 17.31
CA VAL A 748 -15.77 12.59 16.67
C VAL A 748 -14.68 12.95 15.66
N THR A 749 -15.05 13.02 14.42
CA THR A 749 -14.19 13.52 13.32
C THR A 749 -14.44 15.02 13.17
N ASN A 750 -13.39 15.80 12.90
CA ASN A 750 -13.45 17.26 12.77
C ASN A 750 -14.07 17.94 14.01
N VAL A 751 -13.48 17.72 15.17
CA VAL A 751 -14.03 18.11 16.50
C VAL A 751 -14.39 19.60 16.59
N TYR A 752 -13.62 20.48 15.93
CA TYR A 752 -13.86 21.93 15.97
C TYR A 752 -14.63 22.46 14.74
N ASP A 753 -15.26 21.56 13.96
CA ASP A 753 -16.18 21.88 12.86
C ASP A 753 -15.58 22.85 11.81
N ARG A 754 -14.26 22.69 11.50
CA ARG A 754 -13.59 23.53 10.52
C ARG A 754 -14.11 23.24 9.11
N LYS A 755 -14.45 24.28 8.39
CA LYS A 755 -14.72 24.23 6.96
C LYS A 755 -13.40 24.11 6.20
N ASN A 756 -13.06 22.88 5.82
CA ASN A 756 -11.91 22.59 4.99
C ASN A 756 -12.39 22.49 3.55
N ILE A 757 -11.81 23.27 2.65
CA ILE A 757 -12.21 23.26 1.24
C ILE A 757 -11.86 21.94 0.60
N PHE A 758 -12.81 21.33 -0.10
CA PHE A 758 -12.59 20.18 -0.97
C PHE A 758 -12.22 20.66 -2.37
N TYR A 759 -13.07 21.49 -2.99
CA TYR A 759 -12.80 22.15 -4.25
C TYR A 759 -13.64 23.42 -4.37
N ILE A 760 -13.30 24.26 -5.36
CA ILE A 760 -14.06 25.44 -5.74
C ILE A 760 -14.70 25.14 -7.10
N ASN A 761 -16.01 25.29 -7.19
CA ASN A 761 -16.71 25.17 -8.46
C ASN A 761 -16.24 26.30 -9.39
N ARG A 762 -15.67 25.93 -10.53
CA ARG A 762 -15.05 26.86 -11.46
C ARG A 762 -16.05 27.82 -12.12
N VAL A 763 -17.31 27.40 -12.27
CA VAL A 763 -18.38 28.18 -12.91
C VAL A 763 -19.03 29.14 -11.92
N THR A 764 -19.47 28.62 -10.78
CA THR A 764 -20.23 29.41 -9.79
C THR A 764 -19.33 30.14 -8.78
N GLY A 765 -18.05 29.76 -8.65
CA GLY A 765 -17.17 30.21 -7.59
C GLY A 765 -17.53 29.64 -6.22
N GLU A 766 -18.49 28.73 -6.12
CA GLU A 766 -18.97 28.16 -4.87
C GLU A 766 -17.88 27.25 -4.25
N GLN A 767 -17.67 27.44 -2.96
CA GLN A 767 -16.79 26.61 -2.16
C GLN A 767 -17.52 25.35 -1.72
N ILE A 768 -17.01 24.18 -2.10
CA ILE A 768 -17.49 22.89 -1.61
C ILE A 768 -16.56 22.41 -0.49
N ASP A 769 -17.13 22.25 0.70
CA ASP A 769 -16.38 21.88 1.89
C ASP A 769 -16.31 20.35 2.06
N GLN A 770 -15.26 19.90 2.75
CA GLN A 770 -15.13 18.53 3.26
C GLN A 770 -16.09 18.30 4.44
N PHE A 771 -16.09 17.11 5.02
CA PHE A 771 -17.04 16.77 6.06
C PHE A 771 -16.98 17.73 7.28
N PRO A 772 -18.17 18.19 7.76
CA PRO A 772 -18.29 18.93 9.00
C PRO A 772 -17.99 18.02 10.20
N ILE A 773 -18.25 18.50 11.42
CA ILE A 773 -18.18 17.66 12.62
C ILE A 773 -19.06 16.41 12.46
N LEU A 774 -18.45 15.24 12.65
CA LEU A 774 -19.08 13.94 12.42
C LEU A 774 -18.92 13.04 13.64
N PRO A 775 -19.87 13.03 14.58
CA PRO A 775 -19.90 12.10 15.70
C PRO A 775 -20.29 10.70 15.22
N SER A 776 -19.71 9.67 15.83
CA SER A 776 -20.01 8.28 15.55
C SER A 776 -19.86 7.42 16.78
N PHE A 777 -20.57 6.29 16.79
CA PHE A 777 -20.44 5.27 17.82
C PHE A 777 -20.36 3.89 17.18
N GLY A 778 -19.75 2.96 17.86
CA GLY A 778 -19.63 1.59 17.42
C GLY A 778 -19.73 0.60 18.57
N LEU A 779 -20.26 -0.56 18.26
CA LEU A 779 -20.34 -1.71 19.17
C LEU A 779 -19.71 -2.91 18.49
N SER A 780 -18.83 -3.61 19.17
CA SER A 780 -18.36 -4.90 18.66
C SER A 780 -18.37 -5.97 19.75
N TYR A 781 -18.63 -7.21 19.33
CA TYR A 781 -18.61 -8.42 20.16
C TYR A 781 -17.67 -9.45 19.57
N LYS A 782 -16.67 -9.86 20.35
CA LYS A 782 -15.69 -10.90 19.99
C LYS A 782 -15.85 -12.09 20.93
N PHE A 783 -16.00 -13.31 20.34
CA PHE A 783 -16.24 -14.56 21.05
C PHE A 783 -15.26 -15.70 20.68
#